data_83dbe170a4a2ace299b0738e0cd1b638
#
_entry.id   83dbe170a4a2ace299b0738e0cd1b638
#
_cell.length_a   1.000
_cell.length_b   1.000
_cell.length_c   1.000
_cell.angle_alpha   90.00
_cell.angle_beta   90.00
_cell.angle_gamma   90.00
#
_symmetry.space_group_name_H-M   'P 1'
#
loop_
_entity.id
_entity.type
_entity.pdbx_description
1 polymer ?
#
loop_
_entity_poly.entity_id
_entity_poly.type
_entity_poly.pdbx_seq_one_letter_code
_entity_poly.pdbx_strand_id
1 'polypeptide(L)'
;MGQLPHDALMHNNYTALAQALRPGCEFNMCFATVAFKMAPQPQGQDRKEFVHPDAQHAKKKKTSPYGIQPISAFYFFLVANLVSAVYAPIQDCDETFNYWEPTHYISHGYGLQTWEYSPDFAIRSWFYIGLHAVVSNIRRVLPQSTKLGEFYFVRYVFAFFCALCQTLLFTTVSATLNPRIGIFYMMALVFSPGNFHSSTAFLPSSLAMYFAMLGACAFMNWRTGIKTSQGMYWFAAAGIFGWPFAAALCAPFLVEEGIIALISGKDGFIHAFIRVGRGVVVASIMMALDTAVNAFFYKKFEVVPWNIVKYNIFSSSGGPNLYGTEPWTFYFKNLALNFNIWFILALLALPLFLLQKAVAPSQVGVSSAMRTVVIVSPFYMWLGIFTMQPHKEERFMYPAYPFLAINAGISMHILLVAFGTTDHKTLLGKIPAKLRLLVVTAILSFSVNIGLARVYGIYSAYSAPMSLYSPLGAGQPGEVGLGGVGDNVCFGKDWYRFPNSYFLPRNMHAKFIPSEFRGLLPGEFSEARNGFGFWSGTWLPTSGLNDRNEENTAQYVNIRECNFLVDTHYPLHTDSSLPREPAYIADEERWETVKCVPFLDAANTSILARILYVPDLDIVPAKFRRQWGSHCLLKQKPQLEERKIKNGK
;
A
#
# COMPACT_ATOMS: atom_id res chain seq x y z
N MET A 1 -5.08 39.74 39.04
CA MET A 1 -3.65 39.98 39.22
C MET A 1 -2.87 38.84 38.60
N GLY A 2 -2.12 39.14 37.57
CA GLY A 2 -0.99 38.40 37.06
C GLY A 2 -1.27 37.50 35.84
N GLN A 3 -1.46 38.07 34.66
CA GLN A 3 -1.28 37.39 33.40
C GLN A 3 0.21 37.06 33.19
N LEU A 4 0.55 35.77 32.93
CA LEU A 4 1.85 35.36 32.43
C LEU A 4 1.68 35.05 30.92
N PRO A 5 2.65 35.42 30.08
CA PRO A 5 2.46 35.43 28.62
C PRO A 5 2.62 34.04 28.00
N HIS A 6 1.72 33.78 27.05
CA HIS A 6 1.56 32.52 26.30
C HIS A 6 2.68 32.21 25.30
N ASP A 7 3.65 33.08 25.13
CA ASP A 7 4.67 32.99 24.07
C ASP A 7 5.98 32.26 24.43
N ALA A 8 6.17 31.93 25.71
CA ALA A 8 7.43 31.33 26.18
C ALA A 8 7.48 29.79 26.00
N LEU A 9 6.36 29.11 25.78
CA LEU A 9 6.28 27.63 25.69
C LEU A 9 6.46 27.10 24.26
N MET A 10 6.21 27.92 23.25
CA MET A 10 6.38 27.50 21.85
C MET A 10 7.84 27.62 21.37
N HIS A 11 8.63 28.52 21.94
CA HIS A 11 10.04 28.71 21.53
C HIS A 11 10.99 27.61 22.05
N ASN A 12 10.67 26.97 23.19
CA ASN A 12 11.54 25.92 23.76
C ASN A 12 11.43 24.56 23.05
N ASN A 13 10.33 24.28 22.37
CA ASN A 13 10.17 23.01 21.65
C ASN A 13 10.86 23.01 20.27
N TYR A 14 11.00 24.16 19.63
CA TYR A 14 11.75 24.26 18.37
C TYR A 14 13.27 24.23 18.56
N THR A 15 13.79 24.74 19.69
CA THR A 15 15.21 24.68 20.02
C THR A 15 15.66 23.27 20.41
N ALA A 16 14.81 22.48 21.06
CA ALA A 16 15.10 21.08 21.37
C ALA A 16 15.14 20.19 20.11
N LEU A 17 14.23 20.44 19.16
CA LEU A 17 14.23 19.72 17.87
C LEU A 17 15.42 20.12 16.99
N ALA A 18 15.80 21.40 16.99
CA ALA A 18 16.96 21.90 16.24
C ALA A 18 18.30 21.46 16.84
N GLN A 19 18.36 21.19 18.14
CA GLN A 19 19.56 20.63 18.79
C GLN A 19 19.71 19.13 18.58
N ALA A 20 18.59 18.38 18.42
CA ALA A 20 18.61 16.95 18.08
C ALA A 20 19.04 16.67 16.62
N LEU A 21 19.03 17.70 15.77
CA LEU A 21 19.41 17.61 14.35
C LEU A 21 20.83 18.08 14.04
N ARG A 22 21.66 18.39 15.06
CA ARG A 22 23.09 18.69 14.82
C ARG A 22 23.88 17.41 14.50
N PRO A 23 24.76 17.44 13.48
CA PRO A 23 25.62 16.29 13.16
C PRO A 23 26.64 16.11 14.29
N GLY A 24 26.45 15.08 15.11
CA GLY A 24 27.32 14.71 16.22
C GLY A 24 26.66 14.08 17.45
N CYS A 25 25.34 13.93 17.49
CA CYS A 25 24.64 13.31 18.60
C CYS A 25 24.49 11.79 18.42
N GLU A 26 24.89 11.00 19.41
CA GLU A 26 25.02 9.52 19.38
C GLU A 26 23.71 8.74 19.15
N PHE A 27 22.56 9.40 19.07
CA PHE A 27 21.28 8.77 18.75
C PHE A 27 21.20 8.22 17.30
N ASN A 28 22.07 8.72 16.41
CA ASN A 28 22.21 8.21 15.04
C ASN A 28 22.92 6.85 14.94
N MET A 29 23.55 6.36 15.99
CA MET A 29 24.36 5.13 15.91
C MET A 29 23.57 3.83 16.11
N CYS A 30 22.46 3.80 16.85
CA CYS A 30 21.75 2.55 17.07
C CYS A 30 20.90 2.09 15.86
N PHE A 31 20.18 2.98 15.18
CA PHE A 31 19.38 2.61 14.00
C PHE A 31 20.22 2.55 12.72
N ALA A 32 21.17 3.46 12.54
CA ALA A 32 22.13 3.40 11.45
C ALA A 32 23.05 2.18 11.56
N THR A 33 23.38 1.72 12.76
CA THR A 33 24.23 0.54 12.99
C THR A 33 23.52 -0.77 12.63
N VAL A 34 22.21 -0.88 12.79
CA VAL A 34 21.43 -2.04 12.33
C VAL A 34 21.30 -2.03 10.82
N ALA A 35 21.04 -0.89 10.19
CA ALA A 35 20.98 -0.76 8.73
C ALA A 35 22.39 -0.88 8.08
N PHE A 36 23.44 -0.34 8.73
CA PHE A 36 24.81 -0.41 8.23
C PHE A 36 25.48 -1.78 8.43
N LYS A 37 25.12 -2.55 9.47
CA LYS A 37 25.59 -3.93 9.62
C LYS A 37 24.92 -4.91 8.64
N MET A 38 23.82 -4.51 8.00
CA MET A 38 23.16 -5.30 6.94
C MET A 38 23.65 -4.97 5.52
N ALA A 39 24.34 -3.86 5.30
CA ALA A 39 24.92 -3.52 4.02
C ALA A 39 26.33 -4.16 3.87
N PRO A 40 26.64 -4.85 2.75
CA PRO A 40 27.96 -5.44 2.55
C PRO A 40 29.01 -4.33 2.44
N GLN A 41 30.02 -4.38 3.30
CA GLN A 41 31.23 -3.57 3.12
C GLN A 41 32.01 -4.12 1.93
N PRO A 42 32.49 -3.29 1.00
CA PRO A 42 33.37 -3.74 -0.05
C PRO A 42 34.71 -4.19 0.57
N GLN A 43 35.02 -5.49 0.48
CA GLN A 43 36.34 -6.00 0.83
C GLN A 43 37.34 -5.49 -0.22
N GLY A 44 38.23 -4.60 0.23
CA GLY A 44 39.37 -4.19 -0.55
C GLY A 44 40.30 -5.39 -0.79
N GLN A 45 40.53 -5.75 -2.04
CA GLN A 45 41.65 -6.59 -2.42
C GLN A 45 42.92 -5.75 -2.29
N ASP A 46 43.81 -6.12 -1.35
CA ASP A 46 45.17 -5.62 -1.27
C ASP A 46 45.95 -6.06 -2.53
N ARG A 47 45.98 -5.20 -3.53
CA ARG A 47 47.05 -5.18 -4.54
C ARG A 47 48.10 -4.20 -4.06
N LYS A 48 49.28 -4.71 -3.65
CA LYS A 48 50.49 -3.91 -3.49
C LYS A 48 50.91 -3.40 -4.86
N GLU A 49 50.51 -2.17 -5.19
CA GLU A 49 51.12 -1.40 -6.28
C GLU A 49 52.26 -0.58 -5.71
N PHE A 50 53.45 -0.73 -6.35
CA PHE A 50 54.62 0.10 -6.13
C PHE A 50 54.26 1.56 -6.45
N VAL A 51 54.30 2.43 -5.45
CA VAL A 51 54.01 3.86 -5.58
C VAL A 51 55.31 4.60 -5.82
N HIS A 52 55.43 5.30 -6.95
CA HIS A 52 56.45 6.31 -7.22
C HIS A 52 56.15 7.57 -6.34
N PRO A 53 57.18 8.26 -5.76
CA PRO A 53 56.97 9.30 -4.72
C PRO A 53 56.54 10.69 -5.21
N ASP A 54 56.18 10.93 -6.44
CA ASP A 54 55.87 12.27 -6.95
C ASP A 54 54.51 12.34 -7.68
N ALA A 55 53.41 12.17 -6.95
CA ALA A 55 52.10 12.57 -7.43
C ALA A 55 51.33 13.33 -6.32
N GLN A 56 51.46 14.66 -6.34
CA GLN A 56 50.74 15.59 -5.46
C GLN A 56 49.23 15.38 -5.55
N HIS A 57 48.65 15.15 -4.41
CA HIS A 57 47.29 15.26 -3.96
C HIS A 57 46.23 15.92 -4.88
N ALA A 58 45.73 15.24 -5.85
CA ALA A 58 44.34 15.42 -6.23
C ALA A 58 43.50 14.44 -5.38
N LYS A 59 42.82 14.91 -4.34
CA LYS A 59 41.79 14.18 -3.61
C LYS A 59 40.73 13.74 -4.61
N LYS A 60 40.88 12.53 -5.18
CA LYS A 60 39.79 11.88 -5.92
C LYS A 60 38.60 11.83 -4.97
N LYS A 61 37.57 12.68 -5.20
CA LYS A 61 36.26 12.53 -4.58
C LYS A 61 35.85 11.08 -4.75
N LYS A 62 35.82 10.28 -3.67
CA LYS A 62 35.29 8.93 -3.67
C LYS A 62 33.82 9.05 -4.12
N THR A 63 33.54 8.77 -5.38
CA THR A 63 32.16 8.68 -5.87
C THR A 63 31.48 7.56 -5.11
N SER A 64 30.30 7.84 -4.58
CA SER A 64 29.49 6.83 -3.88
C SER A 64 29.26 5.63 -4.81
N PRO A 65 29.46 4.39 -4.36
CA PRO A 65 29.19 3.19 -5.15
C PRO A 65 27.69 3.06 -5.50
N TYR A 66 26.84 3.87 -4.91
CA TYR A 66 25.39 3.84 -5.09
C TYR A 66 24.85 4.91 -6.06
N GLY A 67 25.70 5.76 -6.62
CA GLY A 67 25.31 6.91 -7.44
C GLY A 67 24.66 8.03 -6.60
N ILE A 68 23.61 7.71 -5.84
CA ILE A 68 22.98 8.58 -4.82
C ILE A 68 23.26 7.96 -3.44
N GLN A 69 23.48 8.79 -2.43
CA GLN A 69 23.67 8.30 -1.07
C GLN A 69 22.38 7.59 -0.58
N PRO A 70 22.50 6.43 0.12
CA PRO A 70 21.34 5.71 0.64
C PRO A 70 20.40 6.57 1.48
N ILE A 71 20.95 7.46 2.29
CA ILE A 71 20.14 8.37 3.11
C ILE A 71 19.33 9.35 2.25
N SER A 72 19.85 9.82 1.13
CA SER A 72 19.10 10.68 0.21
C SER A 72 17.98 9.90 -0.46
N ALA A 73 18.24 8.67 -0.88
CA ALA A 73 17.21 7.78 -1.42
C ALA A 73 16.09 7.51 -0.39
N PHE A 74 16.46 7.30 0.89
CA PHE A 74 15.50 7.15 1.98
C PHE A 74 14.58 8.37 2.10
N TYR A 75 15.12 9.58 2.05
CA TYR A 75 14.28 10.78 2.12
C TYR A 75 13.35 10.91 0.90
N PHE A 76 13.79 10.58 -0.31
CA PHE A 76 12.92 10.57 -1.47
C PHE A 76 11.75 9.59 -1.30
N PHE A 77 12.02 8.35 -0.89
CA PHE A 77 10.99 7.37 -0.62
C PHE A 77 10.08 7.80 0.54
N LEU A 78 10.67 8.30 1.63
CA LEU A 78 9.89 8.72 2.80
C LEU A 78 8.92 9.85 2.45
N VAL A 79 9.37 10.87 1.72
CA VAL A 79 8.50 11.98 1.30
C VAL A 79 7.36 11.47 0.40
N ALA A 80 7.65 10.62 -0.59
CA ALA A 80 6.63 10.04 -1.45
C ALA A 80 5.60 9.22 -0.66
N ASN A 81 6.06 8.41 0.28
CA ASN A 81 5.19 7.57 1.11
C ASN A 81 4.41 8.40 2.16
N LEU A 82 4.98 9.49 2.69
CA LEU A 82 4.25 10.41 3.58
C LEU A 82 3.14 11.15 2.80
N VAL A 83 3.39 11.54 1.55
CA VAL A 83 2.34 12.07 0.67
C VAL A 83 1.23 11.04 0.47
N SER A 84 1.58 9.76 0.28
CA SER A 84 0.61 8.66 0.23
C SER A 84 -0.16 8.53 1.55
N ALA A 85 0.53 8.53 2.70
CA ALA A 85 -0.10 8.38 4.01
C ALA A 85 -1.17 9.46 4.30
N VAL A 86 -0.93 10.69 3.84
CA VAL A 86 -1.84 11.82 4.09
C VAL A 86 -2.96 11.90 3.05
N TYR A 87 -2.62 11.68 1.77
CA TYR A 87 -3.49 12.06 0.64
C TYR A 87 -4.07 10.90 -0.15
N ALA A 88 -3.54 9.65 -0.03
CA ALA A 88 -4.13 8.53 -0.74
C ALA A 88 -5.51 8.18 -0.17
N PRO A 89 -6.59 8.24 -0.97
CA PRO A 89 -7.90 7.82 -0.53
C PRO A 89 -7.95 6.31 -0.34
N ILE A 90 -8.80 5.84 0.57
CA ILE A 90 -9.15 4.42 0.65
C ILE A 90 -10.10 4.15 -0.52
N GLN A 91 -9.67 3.32 -1.47
CA GLN A 91 -10.44 2.99 -2.68
C GLN A 91 -11.05 1.59 -2.63
N ASP A 92 -10.58 0.77 -1.69
CA ASP A 92 -10.94 -0.62 -1.56
C ASP A 92 -11.73 -0.79 -0.25
N CYS A 93 -12.99 -1.20 -0.34
CA CYS A 93 -13.83 -1.42 0.84
C CYS A 93 -13.32 -2.56 1.73
N ASP A 94 -12.53 -3.51 1.19
CA ASP A 94 -11.87 -4.52 1.98
C ASP A 94 -10.80 -3.92 2.91
N GLU A 95 -10.12 -2.83 2.51
CA GLU A 95 -9.21 -2.12 3.40
C GLU A 95 -9.95 -1.61 4.65
N THR A 96 -11.17 -1.10 4.46
CA THR A 96 -12.03 -0.65 5.54
C THR A 96 -12.51 -1.81 6.41
N PHE A 97 -13.28 -2.72 5.83
CA PHE A 97 -14.06 -3.69 6.60
C PHE A 97 -13.27 -4.93 7.03
N ASN A 98 -12.18 -5.26 6.32
CA ASN A 98 -11.34 -6.38 6.67
C ASN A 98 -10.09 -6.02 7.48
N TYR A 99 -9.73 -4.72 7.59
CA TYR A 99 -8.50 -4.35 8.32
C TYR A 99 -8.68 -3.16 9.26
N TRP A 100 -9.21 -2.02 8.81
CA TRP A 100 -9.43 -0.87 9.69
C TRP A 100 -10.47 -1.14 10.76
N GLU A 101 -11.61 -1.69 10.41
CA GLU A 101 -12.70 -1.98 11.35
C GLU A 101 -12.31 -3.03 12.41
N PRO A 102 -11.70 -4.19 12.07
CA PRO A 102 -11.21 -5.13 13.08
C PRO A 102 -10.09 -4.55 13.96
N THR A 103 -9.22 -3.69 13.43
CA THR A 103 -8.20 -3.00 14.23
C THR A 103 -8.83 -2.01 15.20
N HIS A 104 -9.85 -1.27 14.74
CA HIS A 104 -10.64 -0.39 15.58
C HIS A 104 -11.38 -1.18 16.67
N TYR A 105 -11.93 -2.34 16.34
CA TYR A 105 -12.58 -3.23 17.30
C TYR A 105 -11.64 -3.66 18.44
N ILE A 106 -10.43 -4.11 18.12
CA ILE A 106 -9.44 -4.45 19.16
C ILE A 106 -9.09 -3.23 20.03
N SER A 107 -8.98 -2.05 19.41
CA SER A 107 -8.56 -0.83 20.12
C SER A 107 -9.67 -0.18 20.91
N HIS A 108 -10.92 -0.21 20.43
CA HIS A 108 -12.05 0.57 20.97
C HIS A 108 -13.25 -0.27 21.42
N GLY A 109 -13.27 -1.58 21.12
CA GLY A 109 -14.29 -2.53 21.60
C GLY A 109 -15.55 -2.65 20.75
N TYR A 110 -15.65 -1.92 19.63
CA TYR A 110 -16.77 -1.97 18.69
C TYR A 110 -16.31 -1.72 17.26
N GLY A 111 -17.07 -2.13 16.27
CA GLY A 111 -16.77 -1.98 14.86
C GLY A 111 -17.55 -2.96 13.98
N LEU A 112 -17.24 -2.96 12.71
CA LEU A 112 -17.88 -3.79 11.71
C LEU A 112 -16.99 -4.98 11.31
N GLN A 113 -17.59 -6.09 10.92
CA GLN A 113 -16.92 -7.30 10.45
C GLN A 113 -17.55 -7.82 9.18
N THR A 114 -16.74 -8.47 8.36
CA THR A 114 -17.21 -9.26 7.21
C THR A 114 -17.37 -10.74 7.61
N TRP A 115 -18.05 -11.51 6.76
CA TRP A 115 -18.18 -12.96 6.89
C TRP A 115 -16.82 -13.69 7.01
N GLU A 116 -15.77 -13.10 6.47
CA GLU A 116 -14.41 -13.65 6.44
C GLU A 116 -13.79 -13.79 7.83
N TYR A 117 -14.31 -13.06 8.83
CA TYR A 117 -13.96 -13.17 10.24
C TYR A 117 -14.85 -14.13 11.03
N SER A 118 -15.90 -14.68 10.39
CA SER A 118 -16.69 -15.73 11.03
C SER A 118 -15.80 -16.94 11.30
N PRO A 119 -15.90 -17.56 12.50
CA PRO A 119 -15.21 -18.81 12.80
C PRO A 119 -15.52 -19.95 11.82
N ASP A 120 -16.64 -19.87 11.08
CA ASP A 120 -17.02 -20.88 10.08
C ASP A 120 -16.10 -20.83 8.85
N PHE A 121 -15.58 -19.67 8.51
CA PHE A 121 -14.72 -19.45 7.35
C PHE A 121 -13.26 -19.21 7.72
N ALA A 122 -12.98 -18.35 8.71
CA ALA A 122 -11.67 -18.04 9.27
C ALA A 122 -10.58 -17.80 8.21
N ILE A 123 -10.85 -16.89 7.26
CA ILE A 123 -9.93 -16.56 6.17
C ILE A 123 -9.18 -15.23 6.36
N ARG A 124 -9.32 -14.58 7.53
CA ARG A 124 -8.54 -13.38 7.88
C ARG A 124 -7.76 -13.59 9.17
N SER A 125 -6.49 -13.17 9.17
CA SER A 125 -5.60 -13.38 10.30
C SER A 125 -5.77 -12.31 11.38
N TRP A 126 -6.08 -12.74 12.60
CA TRP A 126 -6.05 -11.91 13.80
C TRP A 126 -4.63 -11.51 14.23
N PHE A 127 -3.62 -12.29 13.85
CA PHE A 127 -2.22 -11.89 14.08
C PHE A 127 -1.90 -10.57 13.34
N TYR A 128 -2.31 -10.49 12.06
CA TYR A 128 -2.14 -9.28 11.26
C TYR A 128 -2.83 -8.08 11.90
N ILE A 129 -4.08 -8.24 12.32
CA ILE A 129 -4.86 -7.18 12.98
C ILE A 129 -4.22 -6.79 14.31
N GLY A 130 -3.85 -7.78 15.15
CA GLY A 130 -3.24 -7.54 16.45
C GLY A 130 -1.92 -6.77 16.37
N LEU A 131 -1.07 -7.08 15.40
CA LEU A 131 0.17 -6.35 15.16
C LEU A 131 -0.09 -4.85 14.93
N HIS A 132 -1.08 -4.52 14.10
CA HIS A 132 -1.40 -3.14 13.76
C HIS A 132 -2.22 -2.43 14.85
N ALA A 133 -3.03 -3.16 15.60
CA ALA A 133 -3.69 -2.64 16.79
C ALA A 133 -2.68 -2.23 17.87
N VAL A 134 -1.57 -2.94 18.03
CA VAL A 134 -0.47 -2.50 18.91
C VAL A 134 0.08 -1.14 18.46
N VAL A 135 0.30 -0.97 17.16
CA VAL A 135 0.77 0.33 16.61
C VAL A 135 -0.25 1.44 16.87
N SER A 136 -1.53 1.21 16.61
CA SER A 136 -2.61 2.16 16.89
C SER A 136 -2.64 2.55 18.38
N ASN A 137 -2.54 1.56 19.28
CA ASN A 137 -2.57 1.79 20.72
C ASN A 137 -1.34 2.55 21.23
N ILE A 138 -0.17 2.48 20.58
CA ILE A 138 0.98 3.35 20.92
C ILE A 138 0.56 4.82 20.78
N ARG A 139 -0.10 5.20 19.70
CA ARG A 139 -0.59 6.58 19.53
C ARG A 139 -1.64 6.96 20.57
N ARG A 140 -2.52 6.01 20.94
CA ARG A 140 -3.61 6.22 21.90
C ARG A 140 -3.11 6.58 23.30
N VAL A 141 -1.98 6.06 23.73
CA VAL A 141 -1.39 6.37 25.05
C VAL A 141 -0.61 7.69 25.07
N LEU A 142 -0.33 8.30 23.91
CA LEU A 142 0.32 9.59 23.83
C LEU A 142 -0.68 10.74 24.14
N PRO A 143 -0.20 11.88 24.67
CA PRO A 143 -1.03 13.03 24.94
C PRO A 143 -1.79 13.51 23.70
N GLN A 144 -2.97 14.08 23.91
CA GLN A 144 -3.82 14.64 22.84
C GLN A 144 -4.15 13.62 21.74
N SER A 145 -4.39 12.37 22.12
CA SER A 145 -4.77 11.31 21.18
C SER A 145 -6.22 11.49 20.73
N THR A 146 -6.43 11.36 19.41
CA THR A 146 -7.75 11.26 18.78
C THR A 146 -7.80 9.99 17.94
N LYS A 147 -8.99 9.46 17.69
CA LYS A 147 -9.18 8.29 16.82
C LYS A 147 -8.61 8.55 15.41
N LEU A 148 -8.87 9.72 14.86
CA LEU A 148 -8.31 10.12 13.56
C LEU A 148 -6.77 10.19 13.59
N GLY A 149 -6.20 10.64 14.72
CA GLY A 149 -4.75 10.63 14.93
C GLY A 149 -4.16 9.23 14.99
N GLU A 150 -4.88 8.24 15.54
CA GLU A 150 -4.48 6.83 15.52
C GLU A 150 -4.43 6.28 14.09
N PHE A 151 -5.45 6.57 13.27
CA PHE A 151 -5.50 6.21 11.86
C PHE A 151 -4.27 6.72 11.08
N TYR A 152 -3.99 8.03 11.14
CA TYR A 152 -2.85 8.60 10.43
C TYR A 152 -1.51 8.11 10.99
N PHE A 153 -1.42 7.85 12.29
CA PHE A 153 -0.20 7.31 12.89
C PHE A 153 0.15 5.93 12.32
N VAL A 154 -0.82 5.04 12.17
CA VAL A 154 -0.61 3.73 11.52
C VAL A 154 -0.11 3.93 10.09
N ARG A 155 -0.70 4.83 9.31
CA ARG A 155 -0.26 5.14 7.94
C ARG A 155 1.14 5.74 7.89
N TYR A 156 1.53 6.59 8.86
CA TYR A 156 2.90 7.10 8.96
C TYR A 156 3.92 6.00 9.26
N VAL A 157 3.54 5.04 10.10
CA VAL A 157 4.38 3.87 10.37
C VAL A 157 4.56 3.04 9.10
N PHE A 158 3.51 2.83 8.31
CA PHE A 158 3.62 2.17 6.99
C PHE A 158 4.53 2.95 6.04
N ALA A 159 4.37 4.26 5.95
CA ALA A 159 5.21 5.12 5.12
C ALA A 159 6.69 4.97 5.46
N PHE A 160 7.03 4.96 6.75
CA PHE A 160 8.39 4.78 7.24
C PHE A 160 8.96 3.41 6.91
N PHE A 161 8.20 2.32 7.22
CA PHE A 161 8.67 0.96 6.96
C PHE A 161 8.79 0.67 5.47
N CYS A 162 7.85 1.14 4.65
CA CYS A 162 7.94 1.03 3.20
C CYS A 162 9.18 1.75 2.67
N ALA A 163 9.44 2.99 3.09
CA ALA A 163 10.62 3.76 2.69
C ALA A 163 11.93 3.07 3.10
N LEU A 164 11.96 2.44 4.27
CA LEU A 164 13.12 1.66 4.72
C LEU A 164 13.36 0.46 3.80
N CYS A 165 12.32 -0.34 3.53
CA CYS A 165 12.41 -1.50 2.64
C CYS A 165 12.81 -1.10 1.20
N GLN A 166 12.22 -0.03 0.67
CA GLN A 166 12.56 0.52 -0.65
C GLN A 166 14.02 0.98 -0.71
N THR A 167 14.51 1.61 0.34
CA THR A 167 15.92 2.06 0.43
C THR A 167 16.89 0.90 0.51
N LEU A 168 16.57 -0.14 1.28
CA LEU A 168 17.39 -1.35 1.37
C LEU A 168 17.47 -2.04 0.00
N LEU A 169 16.37 -2.13 -0.73
CA LEU A 169 16.36 -2.70 -2.07
C LEU A 169 17.09 -1.81 -3.07
N PHE A 170 16.93 -0.48 -3.01
CA PHE A 170 17.69 0.49 -3.80
C PHE A 170 19.21 0.30 -3.61
N THR A 171 19.68 0.21 -2.36
CA THR A 171 21.10 0.02 -2.07
C THR A 171 21.62 -1.32 -2.58
N THR A 172 20.81 -2.37 -2.43
CA THR A 172 21.15 -3.70 -2.90
C THR A 172 21.23 -3.75 -4.44
N VAL A 173 20.22 -3.22 -5.13
CA VAL A 173 20.20 -3.11 -6.60
C VAL A 173 21.39 -2.29 -7.11
N SER A 174 21.67 -1.15 -6.48
CA SER A 174 22.79 -0.28 -6.87
C SER A 174 24.14 -0.97 -6.71
N ALA A 175 24.33 -1.71 -5.61
CA ALA A 175 25.60 -2.38 -5.30
C ALA A 175 25.80 -3.68 -6.09
N THR A 176 24.74 -4.44 -6.36
CA THR A 176 24.84 -5.77 -6.98
C THR A 176 24.67 -5.75 -8.48
N LEU A 177 23.87 -4.83 -9.02
CA LEU A 177 23.65 -4.68 -10.46
C LEU A 177 24.39 -3.45 -11.00
N ASN A 178 23.81 -2.27 -10.82
CA ASN A 178 24.41 -1.01 -11.26
C ASN A 178 23.74 0.18 -10.56
N PRO A 179 24.48 1.24 -10.17
CA PRO A 179 23.91 2.44 -9.56
C PRO A 179 22.83 3.13 -10.41
N ARG A 180 22.94 3.08 -11.74
CA ARG A 180 21.91 3.64 -12.64
C ARG A 180 20.60 2.87 -12.54
N ILE A 181 20.65 1.54 -12.41
CA ILE A 181 19.46 0.70 -12.23
C ILE A 181 18.76 1.08 -10.93
N GLY A 182 19.52 1.28 -9.84
CA GLY A 182 18.97 1.76 -8.57
C GLY A 182 18.28 3.13 -8.70
N ILE A 183 18.86 4.09 -9.42
CA ILE A 183 18.24 5.40 -9.64
C ILE A 183 16.92 5.25 -10.40
N PHE A 184 16.86 4.44 -11.46
CA PHE A 184 15.62 4.22 -12.22
C PHE A 184 14.57 3.45 -11.43
N TYR A 185 14.98 2.46 -10.62
CA TYR A 185 14.11 1.81 -9.64
C TYR A 185 13.46 2.84 -8.70
N MET A 186 14.26 3.75 -8.14
CA MET A 186 13.75 4.81 -7.27
C MET A 186 12.77 5.74 -8.01
N MET A 187 13.12 6.19 -9.22
CA MET A 187 12.24 7.05 -10.03
C MET A 187 10.93 6.36 -10.37
N ALA A 188 10.98 5.08 -10.73
CA ALA A 188 9.80 4.29 -11.08
C ALA A 188 8.82 4.13 -9.91
N LEU A 189 9.29 4.15 -8.65
CA LEU A 189 8.42 4.08 -7.47
C LEU A 189 7.99 5.47 -6.98
N VAL A 190 8.94 6.39 -6.80
CA VAL A 190 8.66 7.71 -6.18
C VAL A 190 7.58 8.49 -6.93
N PHE A 191 7.55 8.42 -8.25
CA PHE A 191 6.64 9.20 -9.09
C PHE A 191 5.48 8.39 -9.67
N SER A 192 5.28 7.15 -9.22
CA SER A 192 4.21 6.31 -9.74
C SER A 192 2.94 6.36 -8.90
N PRO A 193 1.76 6.44 -9.52
CA PRO A 193 0.49 6.24 -8.84
C PRO A 193 0.38 4.87 -8.15
N GLY A 194 0.99 3.82 -8.71
CA GLY A 194 1.01 2.50 -8.10
C GLY A 194 1.66 2.49 -6.71
N ASN A 195 2.79 3.19 -6.52
CA ASN A 195 3.38 3.33 -5.18
C ASN A 195 2.54 4.22 -4.26
N PHE A 196 1.91 5.27 -4.81
CA PHE A 196 0.99 6.13 -4.05
C PHE A 196 -0.19 5.34 -3.46
N HIS A 197 -0.71 4.34 -4.17
CA HIS A 197 -1.77 3.46 -3.65
C HIS A 197 -1.23 2.43 -2.67
N SER A 198 -0.13 1.74 -3.03
CA SER A 198 0.32 0.53 -2.32
C SER A 198 1.17 0.79 -1.09
N SER A 199 1.87 1.94 -1.03
CA SER A 199 2.91 2.16 -0.01
C SER A 199 2.37 2.34 1.40
N THR A 200 1.12 2.72 1.56
CA THR A 200 0.50 2.97 2.87
C THR A 200 -0.91 2.41 3.01
N ALA A 201 -1.36 1.59 2.06
CA ALA A 201 -2.63 0.88 2.17
C ALA A 201 -2.56 -0.16 3.30
N PHE A 202 -3.58 -0.21 4.12
CA PHE A 202 -3.67 -1.20 5.20
C PHE A 202 -4.18 -2.54 4.65
N LEU A 203 -3.37 -3.13 3.79
CA LEU A 203 -3.68 -4.38 3.09
C LEU A 203 -2.55 -5.40 3.28
N PRO A 204 -2.85 -6.69 3.42
CA PRO A 204 -1.84 -7.75 3.50
C PRO A 204 -0.91 -7.78 2.29
N SER A 205 -1.38 -7.42 1.11
CA SER A 205 -0.57 -7.30 -0.10
C SER A 205 0.49 -6.19 0.00
N SER A 206 0.21 -5.09 0.71
CA SER A 206 1.20 -4.05 0.99
C SER A 206 2.28 -4.54 1.96
N LEU A 207 1.90 -5.22 3.04
CA LEU A 207 2.87 -5.83 3.97
C LEU A 207 3.70 -6.91 3.27
N ALA A 208 3.06 -7.73 2.43
CA ALA A 208 3.75 -8.72 1.60
C ALA A 208 4.76 -8.07 0.64
N MET A 209 4.44 -6.90 0.06
CA MET A 209 5.37 -6.10 -0.74
C MET A 209 6.61 -5.69 0.06
N TYR A 210 6.45 -5.24 1.32
CA TYR A 210 7.59 -4.86 2.16
C TYR A 210 8.50 -6.06 2.43
N PHE A 211 7.94 -7.19 2.83
CA PHE A 211 8.71 -8.41 3.07
C PHE A 211 9.33 -8.99 1.80
N ALA A 212 8.65 -8.91 0.66
CA ALA A 212 9.21 -9.33 -0.63
C ALA A 212 10.45 -8.50 -1.03
N MET A 213 10.45 -7.20 -0.74
CA MET A 213 11.65 -6.35 -0.92
C MET A 213 12.82 -6.83 -0.06
N LEU A 214 12.58 -7.16 1.22
CA LEU A 214 13.62 -7.67 2.11
C LEU A 214 14.12 -9.05 1.69
N GLY A 215 13.22 -9.92 1.21
CA GLY A 215 13.57 -11.22 0.63
C GLY A 215 14.44 -11.08 -0.61
N ALA A 216 14.07 -10.19 -1.52
CA ALA A 216 14.87 -9.87 -2.69
C ALA A 216 16.26 -9.34 -2.30
N CYS A 217 16.36 -8.43 -1.32
CA CYS A 217 17.64 -7.95 -0.80
C CYS A 217 18.54 -9.10 -0.32
N ALA A 218 17.98 -10.05 0.42
CA ALA A 218 18.75 -11.17 0.93
C ALA A 218 19.27 -12.08 -0.20
N PHE A 219 18.42 -12.45 -1.16
CA PHE A 219 18.81 -13.28 -2.29
C PHE A 219 19.76 -12.55 -3.26
N MET A 220 19.60 -11.27 -3.49
CA MET A 220 20.51 -10.50 -4.34
C MET A 220 21.92 -10.37 -3.74
N ASN A 221 22.06 -10.45 -2.42
CA ASN A 221 23.35 -10.43 -1.72
C ASN A 221 23.96 -11.83 -1.52
N TRP A 222 23.72 -12.78 -2.40
CA TRP A 222 24.05 -14.20 -2.31
C TRP A 222 25.54 -14.53 -2.07
N ARG A 223 26.46 -13.65 -2.44
CA ARG A 223 27.92 -13.88 -2.31
C ARG A 223 28.39 -14.18 -0.89
N THR A 224 27.57 -13.93 0.11
CA THR A 224 27.91 -14.14 1.52
C THR A 224 27.35 -15.44 2.12
N GLY A 225 26.80 -16.35 1.32
CA GLY A 225 26.48 -17.76 1.66
C GLY A 225 25.35 -18.02 2.66
N ILE A 226 25.10 -17.12 3.60
CA ILE A 226 24.12 -17.31 4.69
C ILE A 226 22.73 -16.76 4.32
N LYS A 227 22.62 -16.05 3.21
CA LYS A 227 21.45 -15.20 2.93
C LYS A 227 20.27 -15.90 2.27
N THR A 228 20.45 -17.11 1.73
CA THR A 228 19.30 -17.91 1.24
C THR A 228 18.28 -18.14 2.34
N SER A 229 18.72 -18.56 3.54
CA SER A 229 17.81 -18.75 4.68
C SER A 229 17.09 -17.45 5.05
N GLN A 230 17.80 -16.31 5.06
CA GLN A 230 17.20 -15.00 5.34
C GLN A 230 16.19 -14.59 4.26
N GLY A 231 16.48 -14.86 2.98
CA GLY A 231 15.54 -14.63 1.89
C GLY A 231 14.25 -15.43 2.09
N MET A 232 14.39 -16.70 2.45
CA MET A 232 13.23 -17.55 2.78
C MET A 232 12.45 -17.03 3.99
N TYR A 233 13.11 -16.52 5.04
CA TYR A 233 12.42 -15.94 6.21
C TYR A 233 11.50 -14.79 5.80
N TRP A 234 11.99 -13.88 4.96
CA TRP A 234 11.21 -12.73 4.52
C TRP A 234 10.07 -13.11 3.56
N PHE A 235 10.29 -14.04 2.63
CA PHE A 235 9.20 -14.52 1.77
C PHE A 235 8.19 -15.40 2.54
N ALA A 236 8.62 -16.13 3.57
CA ALA A 236 7.73 -16.81 4.48
C ALA A 236 6.88 -15.80 5.28
N ALA A 237 7.49 -14.73 5.80
CA ALA A 237 6.76 -13.65 6.45
C ALA A 237 5.77 -12.97 5.49
N ALA A 238 6.16 -12.75 4.23
CA ALA A 238 5.26 -12.22 3.20
C ALA A 238 4.03 -13.11 2.97
N GLY A 239 4.24 -14.44 2.96
CA GLY A 239 3.16 -15.41 2.75
C GLY A 239 2.30 -15.67 3.99
N ILE A 240 2.90 -15.70 5.18
CA ILE A 240 2.20 -16.09 6.41
C ILE A 240 1.52 -14.86 7.05
N PHE A 241 2.27 -13.78 7.26
CA PHE A 241 1.77 -12.58 7.92
C PHE A 241 1.15 -11.56 6.96
N GLY A 242 1.48 -11.65 5.68
CA GLY A 242 0.89 -10.85 4.63
C GLY A 242 -0.14 -11.67 3.83
N TRP A 243 0.21 -12.03 2.60
CA TRP A 243 -0.68 -12.71 1.69
C TRP A 243 -0.05 -14.00 1.16
N PRO A 244 -0.70 -15.18 1.33
CA PRO A 244 -0.08 -16.49 1.08
C PRO A 244 0.56 -16.64 -0.28
N PHE A 245 -0.06 -16.09 -1.32
CA PHE A 245 0.44 -16.18 -2.69
C PHE A 245 1.79 -15.48 -2.87
N ALA A 246 2.13 -14.48 -2.03
CA ALA A 246 3.39 -13.74 -2.14
C ALA A 246 4.63 -14.64 -1.94
N ALA A 247 4.48 -15.79 -1.28
CA ALA A 247 5.53 -16.79 -1.17
C ALA A 247 6.01 -17.28 -2.54
N ALA A 248 5.16 -17.27 -3.57
CA ALA A 248 5.54 -17.66 -4.94
C ALA A 248 6.67 -16.81 -5.52
N LEU A 249 6.79 -15.53 -5.12
CA LEU A 249 7.89 -14.66 -5.57
C LEU A 249 9.28 -15.17 -5.19
N CYS A 250 9.37 -16.09 -4.20
CA CYS A 250 10.61 -16.77 -3.82
C CYS A 250 11.07 -17.82 -4.85
N ALA A 251 10.15 -18.36 -5.65
CA ALA A 251 10.43 -19.53 -6.49
C ALA A 251 11.61 -19.38 -7.45
N PRO A 252 11.78 -18.26 -8.21
CA PRO A 252 12.93 -18.12 -9.09
C PRO A 252 14.28 -18.18 -8.37
N PHE A 253 14.34 -17.62 -7.15
CA PHE A 253 15.55 -17.62 -6.33
C PHE A 253 15.87 -19.02 -5.77
N LEU A 254 14.84 -19.78 -5.39
CA LEU A 254 15.02 -21.17 -4.94
C LEU A 254 15.44 -22.09 -6.09
N VAL A 255 14.92 -21.87 -7.29
CA VAL A 255 15.36 -22.59 -8.49
C VAL A 255 16.85 -22.31 -8.76
N GLU A 256 17.29 -21.04 -8.66
CA GLU A 256 18.72 -20.69 -8.77
C GLU A 256 19.57 -21.42 -7.72
N GLU A 257 19.14 -21.41 -6.45
CA GLU A 257 19.84 -22.11 -5.37
C GLU A 257 19.94 -23.60 -5.64
N GLY A 258 18.86 -24.23 -6.13
CA GLY A 258 18.85 -25.65 -6.50
C GLY A 258 19.81 -25.97 -7.64
N ILE A 259 19.84 -25.15 -8.70
CA ILE A 259 20.76 -25.31 -9.83
C ILE A 259 22.22 -25.19 -9.35
N ILE A 260 22.52 -24.17 -8.54
CA ILE A 260 23.86 -23.97 -7.99
C ILE A 260 24.25 -25.15 -7.10
N ALA A 261 23.34 -25.65 -6.27
CA ALA A 261 23.58 -26.81 -5.40
C ALA A 261 23.94 -28.05 -6.20
N LEU A 262 23.23 -28.33 -7.31
CA LEU A 262 23.48 -29.48 -8.18
C LEU A 262 24.84 -29.37 -8.87
N ILE A 263 25.22 -28.20 -9.32
CA ILE A 263 26.50 -27.97 -10.03
C ILE A 263 27.68 -28.01 -9.05
N SER A 264 27.48 -27.62 -7.78
CA SER A 264 28.54 -27.52 -6.77
C SER A 264 28.93 -28.87 -6.14
N GLY A 265 28.30 -29.96 -6.57
CA GLY A 265 28.57 -31.31 -6.06
C GLY A 265 27.99 -31.56 -4.67
N LYS A 266 28.41 -32.69 -4.03
CA LYS A 266 27.81 -33.20 -2.80
C LYS A 266 27.83 -32.19 -1.64
N ASP A 267 28.96 -31.52 -1.42
CA ASP A 267 29.09 -30.56 -0.30
C ASP A 267 28.25 -29.30 -0.54
N GLY A 268 28.22 -28.81 -1.79
CA GLY A 268 27.35 -27.70 -2.18
C GLY A 268 25.87 -28.01 -1.96
N PHE A 269 25.45 -29.23 -2.32
CA PHE A 269 24.09 -29.71 -2.10
C PHE A 269 23.72 -29.79 -0.60
N ILE A 270 24.60 -30.35 0.24
CA ILE A 270 24.40 -30.44 1.70
C ILE A 270 24.25 -29.03 2.30
N HIS A 271 25.12 -28.10 1.92
CA HIS A 271 25.02 -26.72 2.41
C HIS A 271 23.74 -26.02 1.96
N ALA A 272 23.30 -26.20 0.72
CA ALA A 272 22.02 -25.67 0.24
C ALA A 272 20.84 -26.28 1.00
N PHE A 273 20.85 -27.60 1.20
CA PHE A 273 19.83 -28.31 1.98
C PHE A 273 19.72 -27.76 3.42
N ILE A 274 20.85 -27.52 4.09
CA ILE A 274 20.88 -26.93 5.42
C ILE A 274 20.30 -25.51 5.42
N ARG A 275 20.64 -24.68 4.41
CA ARG A 275 20.10 -23.32 4.28
C ARG A 275 18.59 -23.33 4.09
N VAL A 276 18.09 -24.16 3.18
CA VAL A 276 16.65 -24.33 2.94
C VAL A 276 15.96 -24.89 4.16
N GLY A 277 16.53 -25.91 4.80
CA GLY A 277 15.98 -26.49 6.03
C GLY A 277 15.82 -25.46 7.17
N ARG A 278 16.81 -24.58 7.36
CA ARG A 278 16.67 -23.44 8.31
C ARG A 278 15.53 -22.52 7.90
N GLY A 279 15.38 -22.26 6.59
CA GLY A 279 14.26 -21.47 6.07
C GLY A 279 12.90 -22.06 6.44
N VAL A 280 12.74 -23.36 6.22
CA VAL A 280 11.52 -24.11 6.54
C VAL A 280 11.23 -24.09 8.05
N VAL A 281 12.24 -24.31 8.90
CA VAL A 281 12.05 -24.28 10.37
C VAL A 281 11.52 -22.92 10.83
N VAL A 282 12.10 -21.82 10.35
CA VAL A 282 11.63 -20.48 10.73
C VAL A 282 10.22 -20.20 10.19
N ALA A 283 9.92 -20.62 8.96
CA ALA A 283 8.58 -20.51 8.39
C ALA A 283 7.55 -21.30 9.22
N SER A 284 7.92 -22.50 9.70
CA SER A 284 7.05 -23.30 10.58
C SER A 284 6.80 -22.63 11.93
N ILE A 285 7.82 -21.98 12.52
CA ILE A 285 7.65 -21.19 13.76
C ILE A 285 6.71 -19.99 13.52
N MET A 286 6.88 -19.27 12.41
CA MET A 286 5.98 -18.16 12.05
C MET A 286 4.54 -18.65 11.87
N MET A 287 4.35 -19.78 11.17
CA MET A 287 3.04 -20.40 10.99
C MET A 287 2.41 -20.82 12.32
N ALA A 288 3.18 -21.42 13.22
CA ALA A 288 2.70 -21.80 14.54
C ALA A 288 2.27 -20.57 15.37
N LEU A 289 3.02 -19.47 15.28
CA LEU A 289 2.68 -18.21 15.95
C LEU A 289 1.38 -17.61 15.40
N ASP A 290 1.23 -17.51 14.08
CA ASP A 290 0.00 -17.03 13.44
C ASP A 290 -1.19 -17.91 13.85
N THR A 291 -1.05 -19.25 13.74
CA THR A 291 -2.09 -20.20 14.09
C THR A 291 -2.48 -20.11 15.57
N ALA A 292 -1.53 -19.92 16.48
CA ALA A 292 -1.80 -19.79 17.92
C ALA A 292 -2.65 -18.53 18.22
N VAL A 293 -2.33 -17.39 17.60
CA VAL A 293 -3.12 -16.16 17.75
C VAL A 293 -4.50 -16.34 17.14
N ASN A 294 -4.59 -16.91 15.94
CA ASN A 294 -5.86 -17.16 15.28
C ASN A 294 -6.74 -18.12 16.09
N ALA A 295 -6.17 -19.20 16.64
CA ALA A 295 -6.90 -20.15 17.49
C ALA A 295 -7.45 -19.51 18.77
N PHE A 296 -6.73 -18.52 19.32
CA PHE A 296 -7.21 -17.77 20.48
C PHE A 296 -8.48 -16.97 20.15
N PHE A 297 -8.50 -16.26 19.01
CA PHE A 297 -9.65 -15.44 18.62
C PHE A 297 -10.82 -16.27 18.07
N TYR A 298 -10.55 -17.23 17.17
CA TYR A 298 -11.58 -18.07 16.55
C TYR A 298 -12.11 -19.17 17.48
N LYS A 299 -11.47 -19.42 18.63
CA LYS A 299 -11.81 -20.48 19.59
C LYS A 299 -11.75 -21.90 19.02
N LYS A 300 -11.05 -22.07 17.91
CA LYS A 300 -10.77 -23.36 17.28
C LYS A 300 -9.43 -23.31 16.57
N PHE A 301 -8.86 -24.47 16.29
CA PHE A 301 -7.60 -24.57 15.55
C PHE A 301 -7.86 -24.24 14.08
N GLU A 302 -7.31 -23.11 13.60
CA GLU A 302 -7.45 -22.65 12.21
C GLU A 302 -6.11 -22.19 11.66
N VAL A 303 -5.72 -22.72 10.51
CA VAL A 303 -4.55 -22.30 9.74
C VAL A 303 -5.01 -21.31 8.66
N VAL A 304 -5.11 -20.05 9.03
CA VAL A 304 -5.68 -18.99 8.16
C VAL A 304 -5.00 -18.90 6.80
N PRO A 305 -3.66 -18.92 6.66
CA PRO A 305 -3.03 -18.90 5.33
C PRO A 305 -3.47 -20.06 4.44
N TRP A 306 -3.73 -21.23 5.00
CA TRP A 306 -4.27 -22.38 4.26
C TRP A 306 -5.74 -22.17 3.88
N ASN A 307 -6.56 -21.63 4.77
CA ASN A 307 -7.96 -21.35 4.50
C ASN A 307 -8.11 -20.33 3.35
N ILE A 308 -7.23 -19.30 3.29
CA ILE A 308 -7.19 -18.35 2.16
C ILE A 308 -6.88 -19.08 0.85
N VAL A 309 -5.88 -19.96 0.83
CA VAL A 309 -5.53 -20.74 -0.37
C VAL A 309 -6.68 -21.66 -0.77
N LYS A 310 -7.28 -22.36 0.20
CA LYS A 310 -8.42 -23.25 -0.01
C LYS A 310 -9.59 -22.50 -0.63
N TYR A 311 -9.97 -21.35 -0.10
CA TYR A 311 -11.08 -20.54 -0.60
C TYR A 311 -10.82 -20.03 -2.01
N ASN A 312 -9.62 -19.50 -2.28
CA ASN A 312 -9.33 -18.86 -3.57
C ASN A 312 -9.04 -19.84 -4.72
N ILE A 313 -8.55 -21.06 -4.40
CA ILE A 313 -8.11 -22.02 -5.44
C ILE A 313 -9.05 -23.23 -5.53
N PHE A 314 -9.55 -23.72 -4.39
CA PHE A 314 -10.25 -25.01 -4.33
C PHE A 314 -11.76 -24.89 -4.02
N SER A 315 -12.30 -23.66 -3.90
CA SER A 315 -13.74 -23.49 -3.66
C SER A 315 -14.55 -23.90 -4.90
N SER A 316 -15.52 -24.79 -4.70
CA SER A 316 -16.41 -25.28 -5.76
C SER A 316 -17.77 -24.58 -5.81
N SER A 317 -18.19 -23.91 -4.71
CA SER A 317 -19.53 -23.32 -4.56
C SER A 317 -19.44 -21.90 -4.00
N GLY A 318 -18.87 -20.98 -4.72
CA GLY A 318 -18.58 -19.63 -4.25
C GLY A 318 -17.22 -19.23 -4.75
N GLY A 319 -16.37 -18.71 -3.86
CA GLY A 319 -15.02 -18.29 -4.19
C GLY A 319 -14.98 -16.88 -4.79
N PRO A 320 -13.78 -16.39 -5.14
CA PRO A 320 -13.59 -14.98 -5.49
C PRO A 320 -14.36 -14.55 -6.75
N ASN A 321 -14.71 -15.46 -7.66
CA ASN A 321 -15.44 -15.13 -8.89
C ASN A 321 -16.85 -14.57 -8.63
N LEU A 322 -17.40 -14.82 -7.44
CA LEU A 322 -18.69 -14.27 -7.00
C LEU A 322 -18.66 -12.74 -6.91
N TYR A 323 -17.50 -12.18 -6.62
CA TYR A 323 -17.29 -10.73 -6.48
C TYR A 323 -16.87 -10.03 -7.79
N GLY A 324 -16.99 -10.75 -8.92
CA GLY A 324 -16.73 -10.22 -10.25
C GLY A 324 -15.49 -10.82 -10.91
N THR A 325 -15.51 -10.81 -12.23
CA THR A 325 -14.42 -11.32 -13.07
C THR A 325 -14.00 -10.25 -14.06
N GLU A 326 -12.70 -10.20 -14.34
CA GLU A 326 -12.10 -9.23 -15.23
C GLU A 326 -11.33 -9.90 -16.37
N PRO A 327 -11.30 -9.30 -17.58
CA PRO A 327 -10.59 -9.87 -18.72
C PRO A 327 -9.08 -9.93 -18.48
N TRP A 328 -8.37 -10.76 -19.25
CA TRP A 328 -6.91 -10.90 -19.16
C TRP A 328 -6.18 -9.58 -19.37
N THR A 329 -6.76 -8.62 -20.09
CA THR A 329 -6.19 -7.28 -20.34
C THR A 329 -6.20 -6.36 -19.12
N PHE A 330 -6.90 -6.73 -18.04
CA PHE A 330 -7.08 -5.87 -16.86
C PHE A 330 -5.75 -5.37 -16.30
N TYR A 331 -4.81 -6.26 -15.96
CA TYR A 331 -3.53 -5.84 -15.38
C TYR A 331 -2.65 -5.05 -16.35
N PHE A 332 -2.73 -5.31 -17.66
CA PHE A 332 -2.00 -4.51 -18.64
C PHE A 332 -2.47 -3.06 -18.65
N LYS A 333 -3.79 -2.83 -18.60
CA LYS A 333 -4.38 -1.49 -18.50
C LYS A 333 -4.06 -0.85 -17.14
N ASN A 334 -4.25 -1.58 -16.05
CA ASN A 334 -4.03 -1.10 -14.69
C ASN A 334 -2.56 -0.70 -14.48
N LEU A 335 -1.60 -1.56 -14.82
CA LEU A 335 -0.18 -1.26 -14.68
C LEU A 335 0.30 -0.15 -15.63
N ALA A 336 -0.27 -0.04 -16.84
CA ALA A 336 0.01 1.08 -17.73
C ALA A 336 -0.46 2.41 -17.13
N LEU A 337 -1.62 2.44 -16.47
CA LEU A 337 -2.13 3.61 -15.76
C LEU A 337 -1.29 3.97 -14.53
N ASN A 338 -0.82 2.98 -13.79
CA ASN A 338 -0.15 3.16 -12.51
C ASN A 338 1.37 3.36 -12.62
N PHE A 339 1.99 2.86 -13.70
CA PHE A 339 3.44 2.93 -13.92
C PHE A 339 3.84 3.53 -15.27
N ASN A 340 2.90 3.88 -16.12
CA ASN A 340 3.09 4.48 -17.45
C ASN A 340 4.24 3.81 -18.23
N ILE A 341 5.28 4.56 -18.66
CA ILE A 341 6.43 4.02 -19.41
C ILE A 341 7.22 2.97 -18.62
N TRP A 342 7.23 3.03 -17.29
CA TRP A 342 7.97 2.08 -16.46
C TRP A 342 7.41 0.67 -16.61
N PHE A 343 6.10 0.50 -16.79
CA PHE A 343 5.51 -0.80 -17.07
C PHE A 343 5.95 -1.36 -18.43
N ILE A 344 5.99 -0.52 -19.47
CA ILE A 344 6.47 -0.94 -20.79
C ILE A 344 7.94 -1.35 -20.70
N LEU A 345 8.76 -0.57 -20.02
CA LEU A 345 10.17 -0.92 -19.79
C LEU A 345 10.32 -2.22 -18.99
N ALA A 346 9.45 -2.45 -18.00
CA ALA A 346 9.49 -3.71 -17.24
C ALA A 346 9.18 -4.93 -18.09
N LEU A 347 8.23 -4.84 -19.03
CA LEU A 347 7.96 -5.90 -19.99
C LEU A 347 9.10 -6.15 -20.97
N LEU A 348 9.89 -5.11 -21.26
CA LEU A 348 11.03 -5.20 -22.18
C LEU A 348 12.32 -5.72 -21.52
N ALA A 349 12.36 -5.93 -20.20
CA ALA A 349 13.60 -6.28 -19.49
C ALA A 349 14.24 -7.58 -20.01
N LEU A 350 13.48 -8.66 -20.10
CA LEU A 350 13.98 -9.93 -20.60
C LEU A 350 14.28 -9.87 -22.11
N PRO A 351 13.40 -9.38 -23.00
CA PRO A 351 13.69 -9.22 -24.41
C PRO A 351 14.97 -8.40 -24.71
N LEU A 352 15.12 -7.23 -24.07
CA LEU A 352 16.31 -6.38 -24.27
C LEU A 352 17.57 -7.04 -23.73
N PHE A 353 17.50 -7.74 -22.61
CA PHE A 353 18.61 -8.49 -22.07
C PHE A 353 19.06 -9.62 -23.01
N LEU A 354 18.11 -10.40 -23.55
CA LEU A 354 18.41 -11.46 -24.51
C LEU A 354 19.01 -10.89 -25.81
N LEU A 355 18.47 -9.77 -26.29
CA LEU A 355 19.03 -9.07 -27.45
C LEU A 355 20.45 -8.59 -27.18
N GLN A 356 20.72 -7.98 -26.03
CA GLN A 356 22.06 -7.56 -25.62
C GLN A 356 23.04 -8.75 -25.60
N LYS A 357 22.59 -9.88 -25.05
CA LYS A 357 23.40 -11.12 -25.01
C LYS A 357 23.68 -11.68 -26.40
N ALA A 358 22.72 -11.60 -27.31
CA ALA A 358 22.89 -12.06 -28.69
C ALA A 358 23.86 -11.18 -29.50
N VAL A 359 23.76 -9.85 -29.32
CA VAL A 359 24.59 -8.88 -30.08
C VAL A 359 26.01 -8.76 -29.51
N ALA A 360 26.18 -8.89 -28.18
CA ALA A 360 27.46 -8.72 -27.50
C ALA A 360 27.72 -9.85 -26.48
N PRO A 361 27.85 -11.10 -26.91
CA PRO A 361 27.93 -12.27 -26.02
C PRO A 361 29.13 -12.24 -25.06
N SER A 362 30.22 -11.59 -25.45
CA SER A 362 31.44 -11.49 -24.63
C SER A 362 31.33 -10.54 -23.44
N GLN A 363 30.35 -9.63 -23.45
CA GLN A 363 30.17 -8.65 -22.39
C GLN A 363 29.43 -9.21 -21.15
N VAL A 364 28.73 -10.34 -21.31
CA VAL A 364 27.90 -10.92 -20.25
C VAL A 364 28.29 -12.38 -20.03
N GLY A 365 28.97 -12.68 -18.94
CA GLY A 365 29.29 -14.04 -18.54
C GLY A 365 28.03 -14.89 -18.25
N VAL A 366 28.14 -16.22 -18.37
CA VAL A 366 27.01 -17.15 -18.15
C VAL A 366 26.38 -17.01 -16.75
N SER A 367 27.21 -16.93 -15.73
CA SER A 367 26.76 -16.74 -14.34
C SER A 367 25.99 -15.41 -14.13
N SER A 368 26.48 -14.33 -14.77
CA SER A 368 25.77 -13.04 -14.74
C SER A 368 24.47 -13.07 -15.54
N ALA A 369 24.42 -13.81 -16.64
CA ALA A 369 23.22 -13.99 -17.44
C ALA A 369 22.14 -14.75 -16.67
N MET A 370 22.48 -15.88 -16.06
CA MET A 370 21.56 -16.64 -15.22
C MET A 370 21.00 -15.76 -14.10
N ARG A 371 21.86 -15.02 -13.42
CA ARG A 371 21.48 -14.13 -12.33
C ARG A 371 20.51 -13.03 -12.77
N THR A 372 20.73 -12.43 -13.94
CA THR A 372 19.80 -11.42 -14.48
C THR A 372 18.43 -12.03 -14.77
N VAL A 373 18.38 -13.23 -15.37
CA VAL A 373 17.12 -13.94 -15.63
C VAL A 373 16.37 -14.20 -14.32
N VAL A 374 17.06 -14.67 -13.28
CA VAL A 374 16.43 -14.91 -11.96
C VAL A 374 15.86 -13.64 -11.37
N ILE A 375 16.59 -12.52 -11.45
CA ILE A 375 16.13 -11.24 -10.87
C ILE A 375 14.90 -10.66 -11.60
N VAL A 376 14.81 -10.83 -12.92
CA VAL A 376 13.67 -10.31 -13.69
C VAL A 376 12.45 -11.22 -13.63
N SER A 377 12.63 -12.51 -13.35
CA SER A 377 11.57 -13.53 -13.40
C SER A 377 10.41 -13.33 -12.44
N PRO A 378 10.59 -12.85 -11.18
CA PRO A 378 9.47 -12.70 -10.24
C PRO A 378 8.33 -11.84 -10.79
N PHE A 379 8.64 -10.74 -11.47
CA PHE A 379 7.63 -9.89 -12.09
C PHE A 379 6.83 -10.61 -13.18
N TYR A 380 7.51 -11.28 -14.11
CA TYR A 380 6.83 -11.99 -15.20
C TYR A 380 6.00 -13.16 -14.70
N MET A 381 6.54 -13.94 -13.77
CA MET A 381 5.82 -15.05 -13.15
C MET A 381 4.55 -14.56 -12.46
N TRP A 382 4.66 -13.49 -11.66
CA TRP A 382 3.53 -12.91 -10.95
C TRP A 382 2.47 -12.36 -11.89
N LEU A 383 2.89 -11.57 -12.89
CA LEU A 383 1.98 -11.05 -13.91
C LEU A 383 1.27 -12.19 -14.66
N GLY A 384 2.01 -13.26 -15.02
CA GLY A 384 1.43 -14.43 -15.68
C GLY A 384 0.38 -15.13 -14.83
N ILE A 385 0.70 -15.46 -13.57
CA ILE A 385 -0.20 -16.13 -12.64
C ILE A 385 -1.50 -15.33 -12.49
N PHE A 386 -1.42 -14.04 -12.15
CA PHE A 386 -2.61 -13.23 -11.88
C PHE A 386 -3.38 -12.83 -13.12
N THR A 387 -2.73 -12.75 -14.29
CA THR A 387 -3.43 -12.55 -15.57
C THR A 387 -4.34 -13.74 -15.91
N MET A 388 -3.96 -14.95 -15.51
CA MET A 388 -4.75 -16.16 -15.75
C MET A 388 -5.94 -16.32 -14.79
N GLN A 389 -5.93 -15.68 -13.62
CA GLN A 389 -7.05 -15.75 -12.68
C GLN A 389 -8.24 -14.96 -13.20
N PRO A 390 -9.49 -15.49 -13.08
CA PRO A 390 -10.70 -14.77 -13.50
C PRO A 390 -10.95 -13.52 -12.64
N HIS A 391 -10.92 -13.66 -11.31
CA HIS A 391 -11.07 -12.54 -10.37
C HIS A 391 -9.77 -11.75 -10.26
N LYS A 392 -9.85 -10.44 -10.47
CA LYS A 392 -8.69 -9.55 -10.50
C LYS A 392 -8.96 -8.26 -9.76
N GLU A 393 -8.03 -7.89 -8.89
CA GLU A 393 -8.03 -6.61 -8.20
C GLU A 393 -6.65 -5.95 -8.30
N GLU A 394 -6.62 -4.63 -8.23
CA GLU A 394 -5.36 -3.88 -8.33
C GLU A 394 -4.36 -4.30 -7.24
N ARG A 395 -4.84 -4.46 -6.00
CA ARG A 395 -4.02 -4.82 -4.83
C ARG A 395 -3.29 -6.15 -4.97
N PHE A 396 -3.74 -7.06 -5.82
CA PHE A 396 -3.05 -8.34 -6.06
C PHE A 396 -1.68 -8.15 -6.72
N MET A 397 -1.46 -7.03 -7.40
CA MET A 397 -0.18 -6.72 -8.03
C MET A 397 0.83 -6.02 -7.09
N TYR A 398 0.44 -5.53 -5.92
CA TYR A 398 1.33 -4.79 -5.02
C TYR A 398 2.63 -5.52 -4.68
N PRO A 399 2.65 -6.84 -4.34
CA PRO A 399 3.89 -7.56 -4.04
C PRO A 399 4.91 -7.57 -5.19
N ALA A 400 4.45 -7.41 -6.44
CA ALA A 400 5.29 -7.40 -7.63
C ALA A 400 5.78 -6.01 -8.05
N TYR A 401 5.26 -4.92 -7.50
CA TYR A 401 5.66 -3.56 -7.89
C TYR A 401 7.16 -3.26 -7.75
N PRO A 402 7.85 -3.71 -6.69
CA PRO A 402 9.30 -3.53 -6.60
C PRO A 402 10.06 -4.26 -7.71
N PHE A 403 9.59 -5.43 -8.11
CA PHE A 403 10.20 -6.21 -9.20
C PHE A 403 9.93 -5.59 -10.57
N LEU A 404 8.72 -5.03 -10.79
CA LEU A 404 8.43 -4.20 -11.96
C LEU A 404 9.43 -3.05 -12.07
N ALA A 405 9.67 -2.32 -10.97
CA ALA A 405 10.58 -1.19 -10.94
C ALA A 405 12.04 -1.60 -11.19
N ILE A 406 12.49 -2.77 -10.69
CA ILE A 406 13.81 -3.33 -10.99
C ILE A 406 13.91 -3.64 -12.49
N ASN A 407 12.92 -4.33 -13.05
CA ASN A 407 12.89 -4.70 -14.47
C ASN A 407 12.94 -3.45 -15.36
N ALA A 408 12.14 -2.43 -15.04
CA ALA A 408 12.15 -1.16 -15.74
C ALA A 408 13.53 -0.48 -15.67
N GLY A 409 14.17 -0.51 -14.51
CA GLY A 409 15.53 0.01 -14.31
C GLY A 409 16.58 -0.72 -15.15
N ILE A 410 16.50 -2.05 -15.25
CA ILE A 410 17.38 -2.88 -16.09
C ILE A 410 17.20 -2.50 -17.56
N SER A 411 15.96 -2.43 -18.05
CA SER A 411 15.68 -2.02 -19.43
C SER A 411 16.22 -0.65 -19.75
N MET A 412 15.96 0.32 -18.87
CA MET A 412 16.45 1.68 -19.08
C MET A 412 17.98 1.75 -19.08
N HIS A 413 18.63 0.97 -18.22
CA HIS A 413 20.11 0.87 -18.22
C HIS A 413 20.62 0.32 -19.56
N ILE A 414 20.04 -0.77 -20.07
CA ILE A 414 20.44 -1.38 -21.37
C ILE A 414 20.25 -0.37 -22.50
N LEU A 415 19.10 0.31 -22.56
CA LEU A 415 18.82 1.33 -23.57
C LEU A 415 19.81 2.49 -23.50
N LEU A 416 20.14 2.99 -22.29
CA LEU A 416 21.12 4.06 -22.14
C LEU A 416 22.53 3.64 -22.52
N VAL A 417 22.93 2.38 -22.31
CA VAL A 417 24.21 1.86 -22.80
C VAL A 417 24.21 1.85 -24.33
N ALA A 418 23.14 1.40 -24.98
CA ALA A 418 23.01 1.41 -26.42
C ALA A 418 22.99 2.85 -26.98
N PHE A 419 22.26 3.77 -26.35
CA PHE A 419 22.22 5.19 -26.74
C PHE A 419 23.52 5.94 -26.46
N GLY A 420 24.38 5.41 -25.58
CA GLY A 420 25.68 5.98 -25.24
C GLY A 420 26.77 5.70 -26.27
N THR A 421 26.50 4.88 -27.31
CA THR A 421 27.49 4.54 -28.33
C THR A 421 28.07 5.80 -29.00
N THR A 422 29.39 5.80 -29.18
CA THR A 422 30.13 6.85 -29.91
C THR A 422 30.57 6.38 -31.30
N ASP A 423 30.23 5.14 -31.66
CA ASP A 423 30.61 4.57 -32.95
C ASP A 423 29.79 5.17 -34.10
N HIS A 424 30.40 6.04 -34.88
CA HIS A 424 29.80 6.70 -36.04
C HIS A 424 29.34 5.74 -37.16
N LYS A 425 29.71 4.46 -37.10
CA LYS A 425 29.19 3.45 -38.03
C LYS A 425 27.74 3.08 -37.72
N THR A 426 27.31 3.25 -36.49
CA THR A 426 25.92 2.99 -36.09
C THR A 426 25.02 4.18 -36.36
N LEU A 427 23.73 3.94 -36.64
CA LEU A 427 22.74 4.99 -36.82
C LEU A 427 22.61 5.90 -35.56
N LEU A 428 22.67 5.31 -34.37
CA LEU A 428 22.63 6.03 -33.11
C LEU A 428 23.87 6.89 -32.86
N GLY A 429 25.06 6.41 -33.28
CA GLY A 429 26.30 7.17 -33.13
C GLY A 429 26.38 8.41 -34.02
N LYS A 430 25.59 8.49 -35.11
CA LYS A 430 25.49 9.65 -35.98
C LYS A 430 24.66 10.78 -35.35
N ILE A 431 23.77 10.48 -34.37
CA ILE A 431 22.95 11.46 -33.67
C ILE A 431 23.79 12.14 -32.57
N PRO A 432 23.84 13.47 -32.48
CA PRO A 432 24.57 14.17 -31.43
C PRO A 432 24.18 13.72 -30.03
N ALA A 433 25.16 13.45 -29.17
CA ALA A 433 24.91 12.94 -27.80
C ALA A 433 23.99 13.87 -26.98
N LYS A 434 24.08 15.20 -27.18
CA LYS A 434 23.20 16.17 -26.52
C LYS A 434 21.73 15.96 -26.91
N LEU A 435 21.44 15.69 -28.18
CA LEU A 435 20.08 15.44 -28.65
C LEU A 435 19.52 14.13 -28.08
N ARG A 436 20.33 13.06 -28.04
CA ARG A 436 19.94 11.78 -27.41
C ARG A 436 19.62 11.94 -25.93
N LEU A 437 20.46 12.70 -25.22
CA LEU A 437 20.22 13.01 -23.80
C LEU A 437 18.94 13.84 -23.62
N LEU A 438 18.71 14.84 -24.47
CA LEU A 438 17.50 15.65 -24.43
C LEU A 438 16.23 14.80 -24.60
N VAL A 439 16.22 13.88 -25.58
CA VAL A 439 15.08 12.96 -25.81
C VAL A 439 14.81 12.09 -24.58
N VAL A 440 15.84 11.47 -24.00
CA VAL A 440 15.69 10.64 -22.79
C VAL A 440 15.18 11.47 -21.62
N THR A 441 15.74 12.66 -21.41
CA THR A 441 15.29 13.54 -20.31
C THR A 441 13.85 14.00 -20.53
N ALA A 442 13.45 14.33 -21.76
CA ALA A 442 12.08 14.72 -22.07
C ALA A 442 11.08 13.58 -21.80
N ILE A 443 11.39 12.35 -22.19
CA ILE A 443 10.56 11.18 -21.94
C ILE A 443 10.42 10.92 -20.42
N LEU A 444 11.52 10.98 -19.67
CA LEU A 444 11.48 10.80 -18.21
C LEU A 444 10.69 11.91 -17.53
N SER A 445 10.91 13.18 -17.93
CA SER A 445 10.16 14.31 -17.39
C SER A 445 8.67 14.19 -17.70
N PHE A 446 8.30 13.77 -18.90
CA PHE A 446 6.91 13.52 -19.28
C PHE A 446 6.28 12.42 -18.43
N SER A 447 6.98 11.31 -18.21
CA SER A 447 6.55 10.21 -17.35
C SER A 447 6.30 10.66 -15.91
N VAL A 448 7.21 11.47 -15.34
CA VAL A 448 7.06 12.04 -13.99
C VAL A 448 5.82 12.93 -13.91
N ASN A 449 5.65 13.85 -14.87
CA ASN A 449 4.50 14.76 -14.88
C ASN A 449 3.16 14.01 -15.03
N ILE A 450 3.08 12.98 -15.88
CA ILE A 450 1.88 12.14 -16.00
C ILE A 450 1.61 11.43 -14.67
N GLY A 451 2.65 10.86 -14.03
CA GLY A 451 2.50 10.19 -12.73
C GLY A 451 1.94 11.14 -11.67
N LEU A 452 2.52 12.34 -11.54
CA LEU A 452 2.06 13.35 -10.58
C LEU A 452 0.66 13.86 -10.90
N ALA A 453 0.35 14.09 -12.19
CA ALA A 453 -0.98 14.52 -12.62
C ALA A 453 -2.05 13.46 -12.30
N ARG A 454 -1.70 12.15 -12.40
CA ARG A 454 -2.60 11.08 -12.01
C ARG A 454 -2.74 11.00 -10.48
N VAL A 455 -1.66 11.09 -9.71
CA VAL A 455 -1.72 11.10 -8.23
C VAL A 455 -2.63 12.22 -7.74
N TYR A 456 -2.43 13.45 -8.23
CA TYR A 456 -3.27 14.57 -7.85
C TYR A 456 -4.71 14.40 -8.38
N GLY A 457 -4.86 13.80 -9.57
CA GLY A 457 -6.14 13.46 -10.15
C GLY A 457 -6.97 12.50 -9.27
N ILE A 458 -6.34 11.49 -8.71
CA ILE A 458 -6.96 10.50 -7.82
C ILE A 458 -7.36 11.17 -6.50
N TYR A 459 -6.44 11.92 -5.89
CA TYR A 459 -6.72 12.65 -4.65
C TYR A 459 -7.92 13.57 -4.81
N SER A 460 -7.88 14.47 -5.80
CA SER A 460 -8.94 15.45 -6.02
C SER A 460 -10.29 14.83 -6.37
N ALA A 461 -10.30 13.65 -7.00
CA ALA A 461 -11.52 12.96 -7.42
C ALA A 461 -12.21 12.19 -6.29
N TYR A 462 -11.42 11.55 -5.39
CA TYR A 462 -11.92 10.49 -4.51
C TYR A 462 -11.60 10.68 -3.03
N SER A 463 -11.01 11.82 -2.60
CA SER A 463 -10.67 12.05 -1.18
C SER A 463 -11.86 12.52 -0.33
N ALA A 464 -13.00 12.84 -0.92
CA ALA A 464 -14.18 13.34 -0.21
C ALA A 464 -14.61 12.49 1.00
N PRO A 465 -14.65 11.14 0.92
CA PRO A 465 -15.01 10.30 2.07
C PRO A 465 -14.11 10.52 3.29
N MET A 466 -12.83 10.81 3.12
CA MET A 466 -11.89 11.01 4.22
C MET A 466 -12.04 12.40 4.88
N SER A 467 -12.64 13.37 4.22
CA SER A 467 -12.79 14.74 4.71
C SER A 467 -14.20 15.10 5.18
N LEU A 468 -15.19 14.26 4.86
CA LEU A 468 -16.61 14.51 5.08
C LEU A 468 -16.94 14.63 6.57
N TYR A 469 -16.37 13.79 7.42
CA TYR A 469 -16.75 13.59 8.82
C TYR A 469 -16.18 14.63 9.79
N SER A 470 -15.40 15.61 9.32
CA SER A 470 -14.81 16.64 10.19
C SER A 470 -15.82 17.39 11.08
N PRO A 471 -17.09 17.69 10.66
CA PRO A 471 -18.02 18.36 11.54
C PRO A 471 -18.47 17.53 12.75
N LEU A 472 -18.24 16.21 12.73
CA LEU A 472 -18.62 15.32 13.83
C LEU A 472 -17.68 15.43 15.04
N GLY A 473 -16.47 16.01 14.89
CA GLY A 473 -15.55 16.27 16.01
C GLY A 473 -14.57 15.13 16.32
N ALA A 474 -14.25 14.26 15.36
CA ALA A 474 -13.27 13.19 15.58
C ALA A 474 -11.80 13.66 15.50
N GLY A 475 -11.55 14.87 15.00
CA GLY A 475 -10.23 15.32 14.54
C GLY A 475 -9.33 15.97 15.58
N GLN A 476 -9.90 16.67 16.60
CA GLN A 476 -9.11 17.40 17.58
C GLN A 476 -9.50 17.05 19.02
N PRO A 477 -8.54 17.01 19.95
CA PRO A 477 -8.84 16.80 21.37
C PRO A 477 -9.64 17.97 21.93
N GLY A 478 -10.80 17.66 22.54
CA GLY A 478 -11.68 18.68 23.13
C GLY A 478 -12.55 19.44 22.13
N GLU A 479 -12.52 19.09 20.85
CA GLU A 479 -13.44 19.64 19.85
C GLU A 479 -14.87 19.13 20.11
N VAL A 480 -15.80 20.07 20.31
CA VAL A 480 -17.22 19.76 20.43
C VAL A 480 -17.79 19.72 19.00
N GLY A 481 -17.89 18.51 18.45
CA GLY A 481 -18.51 18.31 17.15
C GLY A 481 -20.02 18.16 17.25
N LEU A 482 -20.67 17.99 16.11
CA LEU A 482 -22.10 17.73 16.00
C LEU A 482 -22.50 16.30 16.41
N GLY A 483 -21.53 15.36 16.42
CA GLY A 483 -21.77 13.96 16.79
C GLY A 483 -21.75 13.74 18.30
N GLY A 484 -22.73 12.99 18.79
CA GLY A 484 -22.88 12.61 20.19
C GLY A 484 -22.63 11.12 20.46
N VAL A 485 -22.52 10.78 21.74
CA VAL A 485 -22.44 9.38 22.19
C VAL A 485 -23.78 8.68 21.91
N GLY A 486 -23.73 7.55 21.21
CA GLY A 486 -24.91 6.78 20.81
C GLY A 486 -25.53 7.22 19.49
N ASP A 487 -24.99 8.26 18.82
CA ASP A 487 -25.46 8.66 17.51
C ASP A 487 -25.03 7.65 16.42
N ASN A 488 -25.92 7.47 15.43
CA ASN A 488 -25.68 6.61 14.28
C ASN A 488 -25.46 7.43 13.03
N VAL A 489 -24.43 7.07 12.26
CA VAL A 489 -24.23 7.50 10.87
C VAL A 489 -24.65 6.38 9.95
N CYS A 490 -25.65 6.63 9.11
CA CYS A 490 -26.22 5.62 8.24
C CYS A 490 -25.71 5.72 6.82
N PHE A 491 -25.60 4.57 6.16
CA PHE A 491 -25.15 4.40 4.80
C PHE A 491 -26.15 3.53 4.03
N GLY A 492 -26.62 4.04 2.89
CA GLY A 492 -27.33 3.25 1.89
C GLY A 492 -26.37 2.86 0.76
N LYS A 493 -26.58 3.44 -0.44
CA LYS A 493 -25.72 3.20 -1.63
C LYS A 493 -24.24 3.54 -1.41
N ASP A 494 -23.92 4.42 -0.46
CA ASP A 494 -22.55 4.89 -0.16
C ASP A 494 -21.79 4.02 0.86
N TRP A 495 -22.30 2.83 1.20
CA TRP A 495 -21.70 1.94 2.20
C TRP A 495 -20.21 1.62 1.92
N TYR A 496 -19.86 1.38 0.65
CA TYR A 496 -18.51 1.05 0.24
C TYR A 496 -17.53 2.23 0.23
N ARG A 497 -18.03 3.47 0.45
CA ARG A 497 -17.23 4.70 0.58
C ARG A 497 -16.96 5.08 2.02
N PHE A 498 -17.52 4.35 2.99
CA PHE A 498 -17.22 4.57 4.40
C PHE A 498 -15.72 4.34 4.67
N PRO A 499 -14.96 5.36 5.15
CA PRO A 499 -13.53 5.20 5.33
C PRO A 499 -13.17 4.25 6.48
N ASN A 500 -13.74 4.38 7.64
CA ASN A 500 -13.76 3.51 8.81
C ASN A 500 -14.20 4.26 10.09
N SER A 501 -14.40 3.52 11.19
CA SER A 501 -14.82 4.05 12.48
C SER A 501 -13.82 4.97 13.17
N TYR A 502 -12.57 5.05 12.75
CA TYR A 502 -11.60 6.05 13.25
C TYR A 502 -11.97 7.49 12.87
N PHE A 503 -12.80 7.69 11.83
CA PHE A 503 -13.31 8.99 11.41
C PHE A 503 -14.55 9.45 12.19
N LEU A 504 -15.14 8.57 13.00
CA LEU A 504 -16.28 8.88 13.82
C LEU A 504 -15.86 9.21 15.27
N PRO A 505 -16.55 10.09 16.00
CA PRO A 505 -16.36 10.31 17.44
C PRO A 505 -16.47 9.01 18.25
N ARG A 506 -16.09 9.06 19.52
CA ARG A 506 -16.21 7.89 20.41
C ARG A 506 -17.66 7.50 20.62
N ASN A 507 -17.95 6.19 20.58
CA ASN A 507 -19.28 5.60 20.75
C ASN A 507 -20.32 6.13 19.74
N MET A 508 -19.89 6.51 18.56
CA MET A 508 -20.72 6.78 17.41
C MET A 508 -20.55 5.61 16.42
N HIS A 509 -21.66 5.12 15.88
CA HIS A 509 -21.70 3.88 15.11
C HIS A 509 -22.06 4.12 13.64
N ALA A 510 -21.40 3.39 12.75
CA ALA A 510 -21.80 3.26 11.36
C ALA A 510 -22.88 2.18 11.24
N LYS A 511 -24.00 2.49 10.59
CA LYS A 511 -25.14 1.59 10.39
C LYS A 511 -25.54 1.57 8.93
N PHE A 512 -26.25 0.52 8.53
CA PHE A 512 -26.70 0.37 7.14
C PHE A 512 -28.23 0.50 7.05
N ILE A 513 -28.67 1.13 5.97
CA ILE A 513 -30.08 1.20 5.56
C ILE A 513 -30.24 0.52 4.20
N PRO A 514 -31.44 0.03 3.87
CA PRO A 514 -31.69 -0.62 2.58
C PRO A 514 -31.31 0.26 1.38
N SER A 515 -30.67 -0.34 0.39
CA SER A 515 -30.33 0.28 -0.90
C SER A 515 -30.61 -0.72 -2.04
N GLU A 516 -30.22 -0.38 -3.26
CA GLU A 516 -30.32 -1.33 -4.39
C GLU A 516 -29.21 -2.39 -4.39
N PHE A 517 -28.18 -2.25 -3.56
CA PHE A 517 -27.19 -3.31 -3.34
C PHE A 517 -27.86 -4.51 -2.64
N ARG A 518 -27.78 -5.68 -3.26
CA ARG A 518 -28.40 -6.93 -2.79
C ARG A 518 -27.39 -7.93 -2.24
N GLY A 519 -26.16 -7.53 -2.08
CA GLY A 519 -25.13 -8.38 -1.47
C GLY A 519 -25.13 -8.31 0.04
N LEU A 520 -24.26 -9.10 0.64
CA LEU A 520 -24.05 -9.13 2.09
C LEU A 520 -23.27 -7.89 2.53
N LEU A 521 -23.88 -7.09 3.41
CA LEU A 521 -23.19 -6.01 4.09
C LEU A 521 -22.41 -6.52 5.32
N PRO A 522 -21.40 -5.77 5.81
CA PRO A 522 -20.72 -6.08 7.06
C PRO A 522 -21.68 -6.12 8.24
N GLY A 523 -21.45 -7.05 9.17
CA GLY A 523 -22.17 -7.11 10.45
C GLY A 523 -21.42 -6.36 11.55
N GLU A 524 -22.05 -6.22 12.71
CA GLU A 524 -21.39 -5.64 13.86
C GLU A 524 -20.62 -6.69 14.65
N PHE A 525 -19.45 -6.32 15.17
CA PHE A 525 -18.82 -7.08 16.23
C PHE A 525 -19.65 -7.01 17.52
N SER A 526 -19.61 -8.08 18.32
CA SER A 526 -20.13 -8.00 19.69
C SER A 526 -19.33 -6.97 20.48
N GLU A 527 -20.02 -6.00 21.11
CA GLU A 527 -19.34 -4.95 21.86
C GLU A 527 -18.54 -5.51 23.04
N ALA A 528 -17.27 -5.14 23.11
CA ALA A 528 -16.38 -5.48 24.21
C ALA A 528 -16.40 -4.37 25.26
N ARG A 529 -17.21 -4.51 26.30
CA ARG A 529 -17.40 -3.48 27.36
C ARG A 529 -16.10 -3.05 28.04
N ASN A 530 -15.08 -3.91 28.07
CA ASN A 530 -13.79 -3.64 28.69
C ASN A 530 -12.66 -3.29 27.68
N GLY A 531 -12.98 -3.01 26.44
CA GLY A 531 -12.01 -2.68 25.39
C GLY A 531 -11.14 -3.87 24.96
N PHE A 532 -10.12 -3.71 24.29
CA PHE A 532 -9.00 -4.55 23.87
C PHE A 532 -9.26 -5.98 23.33
N GLY A 533 -10.44 -6.49 23.19
CA GLY A 533 -10.72 -7.72 22.46
C GLY A 533 -10.27 -9.07 23.10
N PHE A 534 -9.62 -9.08 24.27
CA PHE A 534 -9.14 -10.31 24.91
C PHE A 534 -10.14 -10.97 25.86
N TRP A 535 -11.25 -10.33 26.16
CA TRP A 535 -12.21 -10.73 27.18
C TRP A 535 -13.50 -11.29 26.58
N SER A 536 -14.34 -11.84 27.42
CA SER A 536 -15.67 -12.31 27.02
C SER A 536 -16.46 -11.20 26.32
N GLY A 537 -17.12 -11.49 25.21
CA GLY A 537 -17.82 -10.53 24.36
C GLY A 537 -17.05 -10.06 23.13
N THR A 538 -15.82 -10.58 22.93
CA THR A 538 -15.00 -10.31 21.74
C THR A 538 -15.15 -11.38 20.65
N TRP A 539 -16.13 -12.27 20.80
CA TRP A 539 -16.35 -13.33 19.86
C TRP A 539 -17.18 -12.86 18.69
N LEU A 540 -16.77 -13.30 17.50
CA LEU A 540 -17.44 -12.98 16.28
C LEU A 540 -18.83 -13.60 16.23
N PRO A 541 -19.90 -12.86 15.94
CA PRO A 541 -21.17 -13.47 15.65
C PRO A 541 -21.07 -14.27 14.34
N THR A 542 -21.60 -15.48 14.34
CA THR A 542 -21.58 -16.36 13.16
C THR A 542 -22.90 -16.36 12.39
N SER A 543 -23.98 -15.96 13.05
CA SER A 543 -25.30 -15.96 12.44
C SER A 543 -25.48 -14.83 11.43
N GLY A 544 -26.05 -15.15 10.26
CA GLY A 544 -26.37 -14.19 9.23
C GLY A 544 -25.21 -13.76 8.34
N LEU A 545 -24.00 -14.27 8.57
CA LEU A 545 -22.86 -14.04 7.70
C LEU A 545 -22.65 -15.26 6.79
N ASN A 546 -22.57 -15.04 5.49
CA ASN A 546 -22.44 -16.10 4.47
C ASN A 546 -21.36 -15.74 3.44
N ASP A 547 -20.80 -16.74 2.77
CA ASP A 547 -19.81 -16.61 1.71
C ASP A 547 -20.42 -16.57 0.29
N ARG A 548 -21.74 -16.38 0.20
CA ARG A 548 -22.51 -16.39 -1.06
C ARG A 548 -22.92 -14.99 -1.49
N ASN A 549 -22.53 -13.96 -0.74
CA ASN A 549 -22.90 -12.57 -0.97
C ASN A 549 -24.44 -12.37 -1.01
N GLU A 550 -25.17 -13.10 -0.19
CA GLU A 550 -26.62 -13.00 -0.09
C GLU A 550 -27.02 -11.94 0.95
N GLU A 551 -27.97 -11.06 0.56
CA GLU A 551 -28.48 -9.99 1.40
C GLU A 551 -29.01 -10.53 2.75
N ASN A 552 -28.61 -9.89 3.87
CA ASN A 552 -29.17 -10.17 5.18
C ASN A 552 -29.88 -8.91 5.72
N THR A 553 -31.20 -8.96 5.74
CA THR A 553 -32.03 -7.83 6.17
C THR A 553 -31.90 -7.50 7.66
N ALA A 554 -31.37 -8.41 8.48
CA ALA A 554 -31.11 -8.16 9.91
C ALA A 554 -29.96 -7.17 10.15
N GLN A 555 -29.17 -6.86 9.12
CA GLN A 555 -28.08 -5.85 9.21
C GLN A 555 -28.58 -4.41 8.96
N TYR A 556 -29.82 -4.23 8.54
CA TYR A 556 -30.39 -2.90 8.33
C TYR A 556 -31.02 -2.36 9.61
N VAL A 557 -30.83 -1.05 9.80
CA VAL A 557 -31.55 -0.28 10.82
C VAL A 557 -32.69 0.52 10.19
N ASN A 558 -33.66 0.92 11.03
CA ASN A 558 -34.69 1.84 10.58
C ASN A 558 -34.07 3.22 10.34
N ILE A 559 -34.43 3.89 9.25
CA ILE A 559 -33.94 5.24 8.93
C ILE A 559 -34.24 6.28 10.06
N ARG A 560 -35.21 6.01 10.91
CA ARG A 560 -35.52 6.86 12.09
C ARG A 560 -34.43 6.77 13.17
N GLU A 561 -33.63 5.73 13.17
CA GLU A 561 -32.51 5.54 14.11
C GLU A 561 -31.24 6.25 13.64
N CYS A 562 -31.27 6.85 12.44
CA CYS A 562 -30.15 7.53 11.83
C CYS A 562 -30.11 8.99 12.26
N ASN A 563 -29.17 9.37 13.12
CA ASN A 563 -28.93 10.77 13.47
C ASN A 563 -28.26 11.52 12.32
N PHE A 564 -27.39 10.82 11.59
CA PHE A 564 -26.72 11.32 10.40
C PHE A 564 -26.85 10.31 9.27
N LEU A 565 -26.78 10.82 8.02
CA LEU A 565 -26.82 10.02 6.79
C LEU A 565 -25.77 10.52 5.81
N VAL A 566 -25.12 9.60 5.12
CA VAL A 566 -24.23 9.93 4.00
C VAL A 566 -24.94 9.62 2.69
N ASP A 567 -25.01 10.61 1.81
CA ASP A 567 -25.62 10.49 0.49
C ASP A 567 -24.79 11.22 -0.58
N THR A 568 -24.64 10.61 -1.76
CA THR A 568 -23.97 11.21 -2.91
C THR A 568 -24.98 11.54 -4.00
N HIS A 569 -24.98 12.79 -4.42
CA HIS A 569 -25.84 13.30 -5.49
C HIS A 569 -25.00 13.70 -6.71
N TYR A 570 -25.47 13.29 -7.87
CA TYR A 570 -24.88 13.63 -9.16
C TYR A 570 -25.89 14.43 -9.99
N PRO A 571 -25.68 15.74 -10.21
CA PRO A 571 -26.66 16.61 -10.89
C PRO A 571 -27.00 16.21 -12.32
N LEU A 572 -26.09 15.49 -12.99
CA LEU A 572 -26.25 15.06 -14.38
C LEU A 572 -26.94 13.68 -14.52
N HIS A 573 -27.17 12.99 -13.42
CA HIS A 573 -27.91 11.74 -13.47
C HIS A 573 -29.41 12.10 -13.46
N THR A 574 -30.13 11.69 -14.52
CA THR A 574 -31.59 11.78 -14.56
C THR A 574 -32.14 10.89 -13.46
N ASP A 575 -32.68 11.49 -12.43
CA ASP A 575 -33.26 10.82 -11.27
C ASP A 575 -34.46 9.95 -11.70
N SER A 576 -34.20 8.71 -12.03
CA SER A 576 -35.10 7.65 -11.66
C SER A 576 -34.83 7.39 -10.18
N SER A 577 -35.60 7.99 -9.27
CA SER A 577 -35.52 7.63 -7.86
C SER A 577 -35.83 6.14 -7.75
N LEU A 578 -34.77 5.36 -7.56
CA LEU A 578 -34.92 3.92 -7.33
C LEU A 578 -35.68 3.76 -6.00
N PRO A 579 -36.62 2.82 -5.90
CA PRO A 579 -37.51 2.72 -4.72
C PRO A 579 -36.77 2.62 -3.39
N ARG A 580 -35.55 2.06 -3.38
CA ARG A 580 -34.74 1.89 -2.18
C ARG A 580 -33.61 2.92 -2.04
N GLU A 581 -33.44 3.81 -3.01
CA GLU A 581 -32.41 4.84 -3.03
C GLU A 581 -33.02 6.21 -3.36
N PRO A 582 -33.90 6.75 -2.48
CA PRO A 582 -34.39 8.10 -2.67
C PRO A 582 -33.24 9.10 -2.55
N ALA A 583 -33.36 10.23 -3.23
CA ALA A 583 -32.40 11.32 -3.12
C ALA A 583 -32.57 12.01 -1.75
N TYR A 584 -31.88 11.50 -0.73
CA TYR A 584 -32.01 12.02 0.64
C TYR A 584 -31.58 13.48 0.75
N ILE A 585 -30.63 13.91 -0.05
CA ILE A 585 -30.19 15.31 -0.09
C ILE A 585 -31.31 16.27 -0.54
N ALA A 586 -32.27 15.79 -1.32
CA ALA A 586 -33.40 16.58 -1.78
C ALA A 586 -34.59 16.61 -0.76
N ASP A 587 -34.56 15.76 0.24
CA ASP A 587 -35.58 15.72 1.31
C ASP A 587 -35.23 16.71 2.42
N GLU A 588 -35.38 18.00 2.12
CA GLU A 588 -35.11 19.07 3.08
C GLU A 588 -36.08 19.11 4.25
N GLU A 589 -37.18 18.38 4.19
CA GLU A 589 -38.11 18.31 5.35
C GLU A 589 -37.52 17.48 6.48
N ARG A 590 -36.84 16.37 6.15
CA ARG A 590 -36.29 15.43 7.12
C ARG A 590 -34.82 15.66 7.39
N TRP A 591 -34.07 16.12 6.41
CA TRP A 591 -32.60 16.21 6.46
C TRP A 591 -32.12 17.64 6.37
N GLU A 592 -31.09 17.95 7.12
CA GLU A 592 -30.32 19.19 7.05
C GLU A 592 -28.92 18.88 6.53
N THR A 593 -28.48 19.55 5.49
CA THR A 593 -27.12 19.39 4.95
C THR A 593 -26.10 20.01 5.90
N VAL A 594 -25.22 19.18 6.47
CA VAL A 594 -24.14 19.61 7.36
C VAL A 594 -22.90 20.01 6.57
N LYS A 595 -22.48 19.14 5.66
CA LYS A 595 -21.28 19.35 4.83
C LYS A 595 -21.40 18.58 3.54
N CYS A 596 -21.01 19.20 2.43
CA CYS A 596 -20.82 18.52 1.14
C CYS A 596 -19.40 18.73 0.65
N VAL A 597 -18.86 17.71 0.02
CA VAL A 597 -17.51 17.72 -0.58
C VAL A 597 -17.64 17.24 -2.03
N PRO A 598 -16.97 17.91 -3.00
CA PRO A 598 -16.98 17.48 -4.39
C PRO A 598 -16.48 16.04 -4.53
N PHE A 599 -17.20 15.24 -5.30
CA PHE A 599 -16.84 13.86 -5.65
C PHE A 599 -17.00 13.65 -7.15
N LEU A 600 -16.02 13.02 -7.80
CA LEU A 600 -16.01 12.90 -9.26
C LEU A 600 -17.20 12.08 -9.78
N ASP A 601 -17.94 12.65 -10.71
CA ASP A 601 -18.91 11.92 -11.51
C ASP A 601 -18.18 11.18 -12.64
N ALA A 602 -17.82 9.94 -12.35
CA ALA A 602 -17.06 9.12 -13.28
C ALA A 602 -17.85 8.75 -14.54
N ALA A 603 -19.18 8.68 -14.49
CA ALA A 603 -20.00 8.33 -15.63
C ALA A 603 -20.02 9.44 -16.69
N ASN A 604 -20.11 10.69 -16.25
CA ASN A 604 -20.21 11.87 -17.11
C ASN A 604 -18.86 12.57 -17.35
N THR A 605 -17.78 12.10 -16.76
CA THR A 605 -16.42 12.63 -16.98
C THR A 605 -15.69 11.83 -18.06
N SER A 606 -15.05 12.53 -19.01
CA SER A 606 -14.27 11.89 -20.07
C SER A 606 -13.14 11.01 -19.50
N ILE A 607 -12.77 9.95 -20.21
CA ILE A 607 -11.74 8.99 -19.77
C ILE A 607 -10.43 9.70 -19.44
N LEU A 608 -9.99 10.68 -20.26
CA LEU A 608 -8.75 11.41 -20.02
C LEU A 608 -8.80 12.18 -18.69
N ALA A 609 -9.88 12.90 -18.43
CA ALA A 609 -10.07 13.68 -17.20
C ALA A 609 -10.30 12.80 -15.95
N ARG A 610 -10.77 11.55 -16.13
CA ARG A 610 -10.81 10.54 -15.06
C ARG A 610 -9.42 10.02 -14.70
N ILE A 611 -8.57 9.80 -15.71
CA ILE A 611 -7.24 9.23 -15.54
C ILE A 611 -6.26 10.26 -15.00
N LEU A 612 -6.26 11.46 -15.56
CA LEU A 612 -5.34 12.55 -15.22
C LEU A 612 -6.08 13.73 -14.60
N TYR A 613 -5.38 14.49 -13.78
CA TYR A 613 -5.91 15.77 -13.36
C TYR A 613 -5.95 16.73 -14.57
N VAL A 614 -7.14 17.23 -14.83
CA VAL A 614 -7.35 18.31 -15.81
C VAL A 614 -7.89 19.51 -15.02
N PRO A 615 -7.19 20.64 -15.03
CA PRO A 615 -7.65 21.85 -14.33
C PRO A 615 -8.93 22.40 -14.97
N ASP A 616 -9.81 22.93 -14.14
CA ASP A 616 -11.05 23.55 -14.58
C ASP A 616 -10.77 25.01 -15.00
N LEU A 617 -10.26 25.17 -16.21
CA LEU A 617 -9.95 26.44 -16.82
C LEU A 617 -10.82 26.65 -18.07
N ASP A 618 -11.20 27.89 -18.37
CA ASP A 618 -12.04 28.22 -19.55
C ASP A 618 -11.40 27.82 -20.86
N ILE A 619 -10.07 27.79 -20.93
CA ILE A 619 -9.33 27.36 -22.12
C ILE A 619 -9.48 25.84 -22.38
N VAL A 620 -9.87 25.05 -21.37
CA VAL A 620 -10.09 23.63 -21.52
C VAL A 620 -11.50 23.41 -22.09
N PRO A 621 -11.65 22.72 -23.25
CA PRO A 621 -12.96 22.42 -23.79
C PRO A 621 -13.84 21.68 -22.81
N ALA A 622 -15.13 22.02 -22.72
CA ALA A 622 -16.08 21.47 -21.75
C ALA A 622 -16.09 19.91 -21.69
N LYS A 623 -15.92 19.26 -22.86
CA LYS A 623 -15.85 17.78 -22.96
C LYS A 623 -14.68 17.13 -22.23
N PHE A 624 -13.64 17.89 -21.89
CA PHE A 624 -12.47 17.41 -21.14
C PHE A 624 -12.47 17.89 -19.70
N ARG A 625 -13.42 18.73 -19.28
CA ARG A 625 -13.56 19.15 -17.88
C ARG A 625 -14.13 18.02 -17.05
N ARG A 626 -13.79 18.00 -15.79
CA ARG A 626 -14.33 17.05 -14.81
C ARG A 626 -15.76 17.43 -14.45
N GLN A 627 -16.63 16.45 -14.37
CA GLN A 627 -17.98 16.61 -13.84
C GLN A 627 -18.01 16.20 -12.37
N TRP A 628 -18.73 16.94 -11.56
CA TRP A 628 -18.70 16.78 -10.11
C TRP A 628 -20.11 16.50 -9.57
N GLY A 629 -20.17 15.51 -8.66
CA GLY A 629 -21.27 15.34 -7.73
C GLY A 629 -20.91 15.90 -6.36
N SER A 630 -21.84 15.81 -5.44
CA SER A 630 -21.73 16.24 -4.06
C SER A 630 -21.86 15.04 -3.14
N HIS A 631 -20.80 14.72 -2.39
CA HIS A 631 -20.81 13.71 -1.34
C HIS A 631 -21.09 14.42 -0.02
N CYS A 632 -22.25 14.14 0.59
CA CYS A 632 -22.80 14.99 1.65
C CYS A 632 -23.04 14.19 2.94
N LEU A 633 -22.79 14.85 4.07
CA LEU A 633 -23.23 14.46 5.41
C LEU A 633 -24.49 15.22 5.73
N LEU A 634 -25.55 14.51 6.02
CA LEU A 634 -26.87 15.02 6.36
C LEU A 634 -27.15 14.75 7.83
N LYS A 635 -27.85 15.66 8.51
CA LYS A 635 -28.31 15.50 9.89
C LYS A 635 -29.83 15.40 9.90
N GLN A 636 -30.38 14.49 10.69
CA GLN A 636 -31.82 14.33 10.84
C GLN A 636 -32.42 15.54 11.59
N LYS A 637 -33.43 16.13 11.02
CA LYS A 637 -34.19 17.19 11.68
C LYS A 637 -35.15 16.59 12.73
N PRO A 638 -35.38 17.23 13.89
CA PRO A 638 -36.36 16.78 14.87
C PRO A 638 -37.74 16.66 14.23
N GLN A 639 -38.45 15.57 14.48
CA GLN A 639 -39.77 15.34 13.91
C GLN A 639 -40.77 16.42 14.43
N LEU A 640 -41.75 16.74 13.60
CA LEU A 640 -42.76 17.81 13.89
C LEU A 640 -43.49 17.62 15.23
N GLU A 641 -43.65 16.37 15.68
CA GLU A 641 -44.26 16.08 16.98
C GLU A 641 -43.35 16.48 18.16
N GLU A 642 -42.06 16.25 18.09
CA GLU A 642 -41.08 16.68 19.10
C GLU A 642 -40.92 18.22 19.12
N ARG A 643 -41.08 18.89 17.96
CA ARG A 643 -41.09 20.36 17.88
C ARG A 643 -42.29 20.96 18.62
N LYS A 644 -43.47 20.32 18.56
CA LYS A 644 -44.66 20.77 19.30
C LYS A 644 -44.49 20.63 20.82
N ILE A 645 -43.80 19.59 21.28
CA ILE A 645 -43.50 19.37 22.70
C ILE A 645 -42.45 20.36 23.23
N LYS A 646 -41.42 20.69 22.43
CA LYS A 646 -40.41 21.69 22.84
C LYS A 646 -40.89 23.14 22.79
N ASN A 647 -41.83 23.48 21.91
CA ASN A 647 -42.38 24.82 21.77
C ASN A 647 -43.63 25.05 22.64
N GLY A 648 -44.11 24.00 23.31
CA GLY A 648 -45.29 24.07 24.24
C GLY A 648 -44.90 24.09 25.72
N LYS A 649 -43.62 24.34 26.06
CA LYS A 649 -43.14 24.56 27.43
C LYS A 649 -42.73 26.00 27.64
#